data_00f6d1009d92daa8b80c0816cd01addc
#
_entry.id   00f6d1009d92daa8b80c0816cd01addc
#
_cell.length_a   1.000
_cell.length_b   1.000
_cell.length_c   1.000
_cell.angle_alpha   90.00
_cell.angle_beta   90.00
_cell.angle_gamma   90.00
#
_symmetry.space_group_name_H-M   'P 1'
#
loop_
_entity.id
_entity.type
_entity.pdbx_description
1 polymer ?
#
loop_
_entity_poly.entity_id
_entity_poly.type
_entity_poly.pdbx_seq_one_letter_code
_entity_poly.pdbx_strand_id
1 'polypeptide(L)'
;MFLLTQMDVYMSKKFFKLNNTTKTLGKIFPALLICTPAVAFSAIIDQSTSVPQDFSADAEYVINQDVTISSADSEAAVSVSGFKVNNATNNGNISGTGNGLNINTGVQSVVINNGIGATISSTTANAVNIKSLRGDFNNSGSIIGAENGMFVSKGSSALNITNTSNGMIKGKTGLSTQAGIGINNYGSIIGTNGDAITADYGNTKVINSCTVQGTDNGISSKDTANLDILNSGTISGETNAIMFASSEINTLLLDTGSTLIGDVISTNSKGNTLTLIGTGTEDSNFIGLNEGDGFASVTMNGESWALSGNIDIIGSGDSLLVETGALTLAGDVSNTGNTRVAKDASLQLGDGEKTATLSGGLTNNGTVIFNQGSDFTFATDMTGSGNVEKVDSNTLTLTGKNSYTGDTVLHGGTTLVSTGATLGVKGSNATVTVKNGATFATAGEVNNNIAVLSGGTLAAWNAVQGNSTLSASGVDTINGNVTNGGTLLLSAADNSVGNNFTINGDYTGSDGSQIVMNSTLGEDNSPTDHLTITGSSFGQSGVSITNIGGAGAQTINGMEIVSIGGSSEAQLTLAKPVVAGAWEYNLYQHSDGNWYLESKATPSDDPSDDTDDGGNTDDGGNTDNGGNTDDGGNTDDGGNTDNGGNTDDGGNTDNGGNTDNGGNTDNGGNTDNGGNTDNGGNTDNGGNTDNGGNTDNGGNTDNGGNNAPEVMAPEVGAYLGNYLAAQGMFLHKRDDRDQITFRNEDDLNTWMYVKGRYHENDAGGDKVSYDTTTTVLQVGSDFMSKPMDNGILRAGGMFGAGQAKTHSDAKHNVRDAQGKVDGFNVGLYATWQEDQKLRLGSYVDTWAAYSWYNNKVTSNRNDEDYDSEGFAASVEVGHAWVIQSENERTWKIEPQAQVIYSYLDQENHTDRDGVRVTTLDNDSVFGRLGVKASYFQQKDVKAWQPYVAVNWLKGAGQNDLALNDETVSNDTPEDRGQLELGVTGNLNETTTISLRASGEWGENSYAAYGGHILLNHRW
;
A
#
# COMPACT_ATOMS: atom_id res chain seq x y z
N MET A 1 27.01 -4.35 -24.97
CA MET A 1 28.43 -4.13 -25.33
C MET A 1 29.28 -4.93 -24.35
N PHE A 2 29.70 -6.09 -24.85
CA PHE A 2 30.94 -6.82 -24.49
C PHE A 2 31.27 -7.03 -22.99
N LEU A 3 31.64 -8.16 -22.46
CA LEU A 3 32.18 -9.47 -22.89
C LEU A 3 31.88 -10.45 -21.76
N LEU A 4 31.33 -11.65 -21.93
CA LEU A 4 32.04 -12.92 -22.25
C LEU A 4 33.43 -13.07 -21.61
N THR A 5 33.56 -14.03 -20.72
CA THR A 5 34.35 -15.24 -20.81
C THR A 5 34.44 -15.93 -19.47
N GLN A 6 34.02 -17.13 -19.47
CA GLN A 6 34.74 -18.42 -19.44
C GLN A 6 35.10 -18.98 -18.07
N MET A 7 34.60 -20.20 -17.89
CA MET A 7 35.27 -21.45 -17.43
C MET A 7 35.75 -21.48 -15.98
N ASP A 8 35.54 -22.48 -15.19
CA ASP A 8 35.82 -23.91 -15.45
C ASP A 8 35.14 -24.81 -14.43
N VAL A 9 34.87 -25.96 -14.95
CA VAL A 9 34.53 -27.23 -14.31
C VAL A 9 35.49 -27.58 -13.15
N TYR A 10 34.91 -27.95 -12.00
CA TYR A 10 35.63 -28.85 -11.08
C TYR A 10 34.68 -29.98 -10.63
N MET A 11 34.82 -31.12 -11.31
CA MET A 11 34.37 -32.39 -10.78
C MET A 11 35.25 -32.80 -9.59
N SER A 12 34.68 -33.05 -8.45
CA SER A 12 35.34 -33.86 -7.42
C SER A 12 34.51 -35.10 -7.11
N LYS A 13 34.94 -36.19 -7.71
CA LYS A 13 34.61 -37.55 -7.29
C LYS A 13 35.01 -37.72 -5.82
N LYS A 14 34.06 -38.02 -4.96
CA LYS A 14 34.40 -38.69 -3.67
C LYS A 14 34.08 -40.16 -3.79
N PHE A 15 35.13 -40.94 -3.96
CA PHE A 15 35.12 -42.39 -3.80
C PHE A 15 34.81 -42.80 -2.35
N PHE A 16 33.85 -43.67 -2.17
CA PHE A 16 33.70 -44.42 -0.94
C PHE A 16 34.78 -45.52 -0.91
N LYS A 17 35.61 -45.47 0.08
CA LYS A 17 36.56 -46.55 0.43
C LYS A 17 35.81 -47.68 1.13
N LEU A 18 35.77 -48.87 0.50
CA LEU A 18 35.50 -50.12 1.19
C LEU A 18 36.76 -50.56 1.92
N ASN A 19 36.65 -50.77 3.21
CA ASN A 19 37.71 -51.30 4.04
C ASN A 19 37.81 -52.81 3.81
N ASN A 20 38.92 -53.25 3.24
CA ASN A 20 39.37 -54.63 3.27
C ASN A 20 40.10 -54.89 4.59
N THR A 21 39.63 -55.87 5.35
CA THR A 21 40.44 -56.67 6.25
C THR A 21 39.92 -58.11 6.19
N THR A 22 40.62 -58.98 5.61
CA THR A 22 41.45 -59.95 6.33
C THR A 22 42.16 -60.91 5.36
N LYS A 23 43.45 -60.92 5.44
CA LYS A 23 44.29 -62.03 5.01
C LYS A 23 44.33 -63.01 6.14
N THR A 24 44.20 -64.33 5.89
CA THR A 24 45.18 -65.31 6.38
C THR A 24 45.02 -66.62 5.66
N LEU A 25 46.15 -67.06 5.20
CA LEU A 25 46.57 -68.34 4.62
C LEU A 25 46.09 -69.65 5.33
N GLY A 26 45.88 -70.63 4.54
CA GLY A 26 46.00 -72.07 4.99
C GLY A 26 45.92 -73.02 3.82
N LYS A 27 47.04 -73.37 3.28
CA LYS A 27 47.22 -74.48 2.32
C LYS A 27 46.96 -75.79 3.06
N ILE A 28 46.29 -76.70 2.40
CA ILE A 28 46.63 -78.13 2.36
C ILE A 28 45.83 -78.77 1.21
N PHE A 29 46.52 -79.43 0.25
CA PHE A 29 46.04 -80.39 -0.75
C PHE A 29 46.27 -81.85 -0.14
N PRO A 30 45.78 -82.97 -0.75
CA PRO A 30 44.69 -83.21 -1.72
C PRO A 30 43.81 -84.38 -1.32
N ALA A 31 42.60 -84.45 -1.80
CA ALA A 31 41.96 -85.67 -2.12
C ALA A 31 41.13 -85.57 -3.41
N LEU A 32 41.56 -86.19 -4.41
CA LEU A 32 40.92 -86.42 -5.72
C LEU A 32 39.68 -87.27 -5.48
N LEU A 33 38.48 -86.68 -5.50
CA LEU A 33 37.24 -87.42 -5.70
C LEU A 33 36.65 -86.89 -7.02
N ILE A 34 36.78 -87.74 -8.01
CA ILE A 34 36.14 -87.59 -9.32
C ILE A 34 34.61 -87.63 -9.09
N CYS A 35 33.98 -86.52 -8.91
CA CYS A 35 32.59 -86.45 -9.19
C CYS A 35 32.46 -86.01 -10.66
N THR A 36 32.04 -86.88 -11.50
CA THR A 36 31.53 -86.53 -12.81
C THR A 36 30.47 -85.48 -12.63
N PRO A 37 30.55 -84.36 -13.33
CA PRO A 37 29.39 -83.40 -13.38
C PRO A 37 28.26 -84.26 -13.98
N ALA A 38 27.18 -84.39 -13.24
CA ALA A 38 25.93 -84.84 -13.85
C ALA A 38 25.67 -83.82 -15.02
N VAL A 39 25.83 -84.35 -16.23
CA VAL A 39 25.41 -83.61 -17.44
C VAL A 39 23.92 -83.43 -17.22
N ALA A 40 23.50 -82.20 -16.95
CA ALA A 40 22.07 -81.82 -16.96
C ALA A 40 21.62 -82.06 -18.39
N PHE A 41 20.80 -83.05 -18.59
CA PHE A 41 20.12 -83.21 -19.89
C PHE A 41 19.11 -82.13 -20.01
N SER A 42 19.24 -81.29 -21.08
CA SER A 42 18.24 -80.29 -21.47
C SER A 42 17.30 -80.94 -22.45
N ALA A 43 16.03 -81.01 -22.12
CA ALA A 43 15.00 -81.43 -23.05
C ALA A 43 14.64 -80.30 -23.99
N ILE A 44 15.09 -80.38 -25.25
CA ILE A 44 14.80 -79.34 -26.26
C ILE A 44 13.56 -79.78 -27.05
N ILE A 45 12.54 -78.88 -27.08
CA ILE A 45 11.34 -79.09 -27.92
C ILE A 45 11.51 -78.25 -29.19
N ASP A 46 11.74 -78.87 -30.29
CA ASP A 46 12.04 -78.31 -31.59
C ASP A 46 10.95 -78.54 -32.62
N GLN A 47 9.85 -79.21 -32.27
CA GLN A 47 8.70 -79.50 -33.10
C GLN A 47 7.42 -79.02 -32.48
N SER A 48 6.54 -78.36 -33.32
CA SER A 48 5.21 -78.02 -32.92
C SER A 48 4.36 -79.25 -32.64
N THR A 49 3.52 -79.14 -31.57
CA THR A 49 2.61 -80.20 -31.17
C THR A 49 1.29 -79.67 -30.65
N SER A 50 0.21 -80.44 -30.93
CA SER A 50 -1.10 -80.19 -30.32
C SER A 50 -1.41 -81.10 -29.16
N VAL A 51 -0.43 -81.79 -28.63
CA VAL A 51 -0.55 -82.68 -27.46
C VAL A 51 0.06 -81.99 -26.31
N PRO A 52 -0.66 -81.91 -25.18
CA PRO A 52 -0.18 -81.34 -23.91
C PRO A 52 1.18 -81.97 -23.52
N GLN A 53 2.08 -81.07 -23.00
CA GLN A 53 3.40 -81.49 -22.59
C GLN A 53 3.58 -81.40 -21.07
N ASP A 54 4.15 -82.45 -20.48
CA ASP A 54 4.51 -82.49 -19.03
C ASP A 54 6.03 -82.38 -18.83
N PHE A 55 6.49 -81.29 -18.26
CA PHE A 55 7.88 -81.05 -17.88
C PHE A 55 8.09 -81.52 -16.47
N SER A 56 8.52 -82.86 -16.36
CA SER A 56 8.68 -83.46 -15.03
C SER A 56 9.92 -84.38 -14.94
N ALA A 57 10.49 -84.78 -16.05
CA ALA A 57 11.53 -85.79 -16.13
C ALA A 57 12.96 -85.27 -16.15
N ASP A 58 13.17 -84.08 -16.81
CA ASP A 58 14.48 -83.49 -17.00
C ASP A 58 14.71 -82.28 -16.11
N ALA A 59 15.95 -81.91 -15.90
CA ALA A 59 16.30 -80.72 -15.10
C ALA A 59 16.12 -79.42 -15.86
N GLU A 60 16.22 -79.41 -17.15
CA GLU A 60 16.04 -78.25 -18.02
C GLU A 60 15.13 -78.56 -19.20
N TYR A 61 14.29 -77.68 -19.55
CA TYR A 61 13.41 -77.72 -20.73
C TYR A 61 13.55 -76.41 -21.53
N VAL A 62 13.64 -76.52 -22.83
CA VAL A 62 13.69 -75.39 -23.76
C VAL A 62 12.74 -75.65 -24.93
N ILE A 63 11.78 -74.74 -25.11
CA ILE A 63 10.95 -74.66 -26.31
C ILE A 63 11.66 -73.73 -27.26
N ASN A 64 11.98 -74.17 -28.44
CA ASN A 64 12.71 -73.42 -29.44
C ASN A 64 11.83 -72.33 -30.07
N GLN A 65 12.47 -71.33 -30.68
CA GLN A 65 11.79 -70.31 -31.47
C GLN A 65 10.97 -71.00 -32.61
N ASP A 66 9.82 -70.40 -32.96
CA ASP A 66 8.87 -70.88 -33.97
C ASP A 66 8.15 -72.21 -33.67
N VAL A 67 8.41 -72.76 -32.50
CA VAL A 67 7.70 -73.98 -32.04
C VAL A 67 6.41 -73.55 -31.32
N THR A 68 5.32 -74.24 -31.65
CA THR A 68 4.05 -74.06 -30.99
C THR A 68 3.61 -75.31 -30.26
N ILE A 69 3.42 -75.23 -28.96
CA ILE A 69 2.74 -76.25 -28.17
C ILE A 69 1.31 -75.81 -27.92
N SER A 70 0.33 -76.59 -28.42
CA SER A 70 -1.04 -76.21 -28.17
C SER A 70 -1.87 -77.32 -27.52
N SER A 71 -2.97 -76.95 -26.87
CA SER A 71 -3.98 -77.84 -26.32
C SER A 71 -5.34 -77.37 -26.77
N ALA A 72 -6.15 -78.26 -27.34
CA ALA A 72 -7.54 -78.01 -27.70
C ALA A 72 -8.52 -78.35 -26.61
N ASP A 73 -8.03 -79.04 -25.57
CA ASP A 73 -8.81 -79.52 -24.44
C ASP A 73 -8.73 -78.54 -23.23
N SER A 74 -9.42 -78.84 -22.15
CA SER A 74 -9.38 -78.08 -20.91
C SER A 74 -8.08 -78.25 -20.12
N GLU A 75 -7.19 -79.15 -20.58
CA GLU A 75 -5.84 -79.37 -20.01
C GLU A 75 -4.89 -78.21 -20.41
N ALA A 76 -3.90 -77.93 -19.58
CA ALA A 76 -2.88 -76.99 -19.93
C ALA A 76 -2.03 -77.46 -21.10
N ALA A 77 -1.66 -76.58 -22.02
CA ALA A 77 -0.77 -76.96 -23.14
C ALA A 77 0.61 -77.43 -22.64
N VAL A 78 1.12 -76.78 -21.57
CA VAL A 78 2.33 -77.23 -20.89
C VAL A 78 2.06 -77.32 -19.38
N SER A 79 2.47 -78.35 -18.73
CA SER A 79 2.55 -78.56 -17.30
C SER A 79 3.99 -78.73 -16.82
N VAL A 80 4.40 -77.92 -15.86
CA VAL A 80 5.68 -78.01 -15.19
C VAL A 80 5.42 -78.69 -13.85
N SER A 81 5.81 -79.95 -13.71
CA SER A 81 5.56 -80.71 -12.51
C SER A 81 6.76 -81.61 -12.18
N GLY A 82 7.02 -81.88 -10.89
CA GLY A 82 8.06 -82.73 -10.47
C GLY A 82 9.29 -82.05 -9.84
N PHE A 83 10.02 -82.87 -9.09
CA PHE A 83 11.13 -82.41 -8.25
C PHE A 83 12.47 -82.27 -8.99
N LYS A 84 12.54 -82.57 -10.28
CA LYS A 84 13.79 -82.47 -11.04
C LYS A 84 13.95 -81.26 -11.86
N VAL A 85 12.90 -80.56 -12.16
CA VAL A 85 12.93 -79.36 -13.02
C VAL A 85 13.58 -78.18 -12.27
N ASN A 86 14.71 -77.70 -12.81
CA ASN A 86 15.39 -76.53 -12.27
C ASN A 86 15.18 -75.28 -13.17
N ASN A 87 14.95 -75.49 -14.48
CA ASN A 87 14.75 -74.40 -15.45
C ASN A 87 13.81 -74.83 -16.56
N ALA A 88 12.87 -73.99 -16.95
CA ALA A 88 12.05 -74.17 -18.12
C ALA A 88 12.00 -72.85 -18.92
N THR A 89 12.41 -72.87 -20.17
CA THR A 89 12.49 -71.69 -21.03
C THR A 89 11.55 -71.86 -22.25
N ASN A 90 10.64 -70.97 -22.44
CA ASN A 90 9.82 -70.83 -23.65
C ASN A 90 10.42 -69.78 -24.54
N ASN A 91 10.88 -70.07 -25.73
CA ASN A 91 11.22 -69.13 -26.80
C ASN A 91 10.25 -69.24 -27.99
N GLY A 92 9.23 -70.14 -27.94
CA GLY A 92 8.17 -70.32 -28.93
C GLY A 92 6.77 -69.91 -28.40
N ASN A 93 5.75 -70.60 -28.83
CA ASN A 93 4.37 -70.38 -28.47
C ASN A 93 3.79 -71.53 -27.62
N ILE A 94 3.18 -71.17 -26.52
CA ILE A 94 2.36 -72.03 -25.69
C ILE A 94 0.92 -71.52 -25.80
N SER A 95 -0.02 -72.35 -26.30
CA SER A 95 -1.40 -71.94 -26.47
C SER A 95 -2.38 -72.97 -25.98
N GLY A 96 -3.18 -72.74 -24.97
CA GLY A 96 -4.20 -73.61 -24.44
C GLY A 96 -5.62 -73.12 -24.64
N THR A 97 -6.57 -74.03 -24.90
CA THR A 97 -7.99 -73.71 -24.68
C THR A 97 -8.26 -73.57 -23.17
N GLY A 98 -7.74 -74.50 -22.35
CA GLY A 98 -7.61 -74.31 -20.90
C GLY A 98 -6.43 -73.40 -20.58
N ASN A 99 -5.70 -73.68 -19.54
CA ASN A 99 -4.49 -72.88 -19.23
C ASN A 99 -3.40 -73.07 -20.30
N GLY A 100 -2.65 -72.03 -20.61
CA GLY A 100 -1.45 -72.16 -21.45
C GLY A 100 -0.36 -72.96 -20.71
N LEU A 101 0.03 -72.47 -19.52
CA LEU A 101 1.08 -73.09 -18.71
C LEU A 101 0.56 -73.34 -17.29
N ASN A 102 0.64 -74.61 -16.81
CA ASN A 102 0.44 -74.94 -15.41
C ASN A 102 1.77 -75.18 -14.69
N ILE A 103 1.95 -74.67 -13.50
CA ILE A 103 3.16 -74.88 -12.71
C ILE A 103 2.80 -75.49 -11.35
N ASN A 104 3.35 -76.65 -11.05
CA ASN A 104 3.13 -77.38 -9.81
C ASN A 104 4.40 -78.08 -9.34
N THR A 105 5.43 -77.35 -9.01
CA THR A 105 6.76 -77.86 -8.69
C THR A 105 6.96 -78.20 -7.21
N GLY A 106 5.95 -77.88 -6.35
CA GLY A 106 6.08 -78.16 -4.92
C GLY A 106 7.05 -77.21 -4.23
N VAL A 107 8.05 -77.78 -3.57
CA VAL A 107 8.96 -77.05 -2.70
C VAL A 107 10.34 -76.76 -3.33
N GLN A 108 10.56 -77.08 -4.59
CA GLN A 108 11.87 -76.81 -5.22
C GLN A 108 11.93 -75.36 -5.79
N SER A 109 13.14 -74.76 -5.81
CA SER A 109 13.44 -73.52 -6.49
C SER A 109 13.56 -73.79 -8.01
N VAL A 110 12.71 -73.21 -8.80
CA VAL A 110 12.66 -73.39 -10.25
C VAL A 110 12.65 -71.98 -10.92
N VAL A 111 13.41 -71.90 -12.02
CA VAL A 111 13.41 -70.73 -12.89
C VAL A 111 12.54 -71.01 -14.10
N ILE A 112 11.56 -70.21 -14.32
CA ILE A 112 10.71 -70.21 -15.54
C ILE A 112 11.00 -68.95 -16.34
N ASN A 113 11.29 -69.14 -17.64
CA ASN A 113 11.56 -68.01 -18.55
C ASN A 113 10.60 -68.04 -19.71
N ASN A 114 9.91 -66.94 -19.97
CA ASN A 114 9.23 -66.68 -21.26
C ASN A 114 10.07 -65.67 -22.03
N GLY A 115 10.69 -66.15 -23.10
CA GLY A 115 11.72 -65.41 -23.86
C GLY A 115 11.13 -64.25 -24.70
N ILE A 116 12.04 -63.42 -25.25
CA ILE A 116 11.66 -62.30 -26.15
C ILE A 116 10.96 -62.89 -27.38
N GLY A 117 9.77 -62.36 -27.71
CA GLY A 117 8.93 -62.81 -28.82
C GLY A 117 8.15 -64.07 -28.57
N ALA A 118 8.40 -64.76 -27.47
CA ALA A 118 7.64 -65.93 -27.07
C ALA A 118 6.23 -65.54 -26.56
N THR A 119 5.27 -66.45 -26.74
CA THR A 119 3.89 -66.25 -26.25
C THR A 119 3.44 -67.38 -25.37
N ILE A 120 2.78 -67.07 -24.26
CA ILE A 120 2.01 -68.01 -23.47
C ILE A 120 0.57 -67.53 -23.47
N SER A 121 -0.38 -68.33 -24.00
CA SER A 121 -1.75 -67.88 -24.15
C SER A 121 -2.78 -68.92 -23.72
N SER A 122 -3.95 -68.39 -23.33
CA SER A 122 -5.15 -69.18 -23.08
C SER A 122 -6.35 -68.45 -23.69
N THR A 123 -7.25 -69.25 -24.30
CA THR A 123 -8.48 -68.74 -24.95
C THR A 123 -9.70 -68.73 -24.04
N THR A 124 -9.71 -69.49 -22.90
CA THR A 124 -10.87 -69.57 -21.98
C THR A 124 -10.49 -69.48 -20.52
N ALA A 125 -9.21 -69.53 -20.15
CA ALA A 125 -8.74 -69.63 -18.78
C ALA A 125 -7.50 -68.71 -18.55
N ASN A 126 -6.65 -69.04 -17.58
CA ASN A 126 -5.40 -68.33 -17.30
C ASN A 126 -4.32 -68.70 -18.37
N ALA A 127 -3.56 -67.72 -18.83
CA ALA A 127 -2.39 -68.06 -19.63
C ALA A 127 -1.37 -68.82 -18.80
N VAL A 128 -1.06 -68.35 -17.61
CA VAL A 128 -0.17 -69.03 -16.63
C VAL A 128 -0.94 -69.29 -15.34
N ASN A 129 -0.97 -70.50 -14.90
CA ASN A 129 -1.58 -70.93 -13.64
C ASN A 129 -0.52 -71.57 -12.75
N ILE A 130 -0.18 -70.92 -11.65
CA ILE A 130 0.86 -71.34 -10.70
C ILE A 130 0.17 -71.91 -9.45
N LYS A 131 0.12 -73.21 -9.33
CA LYS A 131 -0.43 -73.87 -8.13
C LYS A 131 0.55 -73.89 -6.97
N SER A 132 1.83 -74.10 -7.26
CA SER A 132 2.92 -74.07 -6.32
C SER A 132 4.25 -73.87 -7.06
N LEU A 133 4.94 -72.77 -6.74
CA LEU A 133 6.25 -72.44 -7.30
C LEU A 133 7.07 -71.75 -6.21
N ARG A 134 8.35 -72.14 -6.15
CA ARG A 134 9.41 -71.39 -5.45
C ARG A 134 10.47 -71.04 -6.50
N GLY A 135 11.04 -69.88 -6.43
CA GLY A 135 12.05 -69.36 -7.38
C GLY A 135 11.55 -68.22 -8.23
N ASP A 136 11.97 -68.16 -9.48
CA ASP A 136 11.78 -66.98 -10.32
C ASP A 136 10.94 -67.29 -11.59
N PHE A 137 10.03 -66.41 -11.92
CA PHE A 137 9.35 -66.41 -13.18
C PHE A 137 9.71 -65.15 -13.97
N ASN A 138 10.45 -65.30 -15.05
CA ASN A 138 10.91 -64.18 -15.89
C ASN A 138 10.10 -64.10 -17.17
N ASN A 139 9.42 -63.01 -17.43
CA ASN A 139 8.69 -62.76 -18.64
C ASN A 139 9.33 -61.67 -19.51
N SER A 140 9.85 -62.02 -20.68
CA SER A 140 10.35 -61.11 -21.69
C SER A 140 9.51 -61.16 -22.98
N GLY A 141 8.48 -62.00 -23.01
CA GLY A 141 7.54 -62.20 -24.09
C GLY A 141 6.11 -61.74 -23.73
N SER A 142 5.11 -62.37 -24.38
CA SER A 142 3.72 -62.05 -24.12
C SER A 142 3.04 -63.20 -23.33
N ILE A 143 2.30 -62.82 -22.32
CA ILE A 143 1.42 -63.73 -21.55
C ILE A 143 0.00 -63.20 -21.67
N ILE A 144 -0.91 -63.92 -22.34
CA ILE A 144 -2.24 -63.49 -22.68
C ILE A 144 -3.28 -64.50 -22.24
N GLY A 145 -4.04 -64.23 -21.20
CA GLY A 145 -5.12 -65.05 -20.67
C GLY A 145 -6.50 -64.51 -21.00
N ALA A 146 -7.48 -65.37 -21.17
CA ALA A 146 -8.89 -64.98 -21.28
C ALA A 146 -9.47 -64.58 -19.93
N GLU A 147 -9.02 -65.27 -18.85
CA GLU A 147 -9.35 -64.84 -17.46
C GLU A 147 -8.18 -64.08 -16.86
N ASN A 148 -7.17 -64.72 -16.33
CA ASN A 148 -5.97 -64.03 -15.82
C ASN A 148 -4.80 -64.18 -16.79
N GLY A 149 -4.02 -63.15 -17.00
CA GLY A 149 -2.71 -63.32 -17.59
C GLY A 149 -1.89 -64.30 -16.79
N MET A 150 -1.73 -64.05 -15.49
CA MET A 150 -1.14 -64.97 -14.51
C MET A 150 -2.03 -65.16 -13.28
N PHE A 151 -2.18 -66.41 -12.82
CA PHE A 151 -2.83 -66.72 -11.55
C PHE A 151 -1.88 -67.46 -10.64
N VAL A 152 -1.72 -67.01 -9.41
CA VAL A 152 -0.84 -67.59 -8.38
C VAL A 152 -1.65 -68.02 -7.16
N SER A 153 -1.71 -69.35 -6.90
CA SER A 153 -2.47 -69.85 -5.75
C SER A 153 -1.65 -69.90 -4.45
N LYS A 154 -2.33 -70.12 -3.32
CA LYS A 154 -1.77 -70.10 -1.93
C LYS A 154 -0.57 -71.01 -1.70
N GLY A 155 -0.36 -72.03 -2.56
CA GLY A 155 0.76 -72.96 -2.44
C GLY A 155 2.13 -72.39 -2.79
N SER A 156 2.18 -71.23 -3.39
CA SER A 156 3.44 -70.58 -3.80
C SER A 156 4.06 -69.83 -2.62
N SER A 157 5.36 -69.92 -2.50
CA SER A 157 6.10 -69.20 -1.44
C SER A 157 7.48 -68.82 -1.97
N ALA A 158 8.02 -67.65 -1.62
CA ALA A 158 9.29 -67.12 -2.11
C ALA A 158 9.36 -67.12 -3.66
N LEU A 159 8.27 -66.78 -4.33
CA LEU A 159 8.21 -66.60 -5.78
C LEU A 159 8.49 -65.13 -6.12
N ASN A 160 9.36 -64.92 -7.10
CA ASN A 160 9.55 -63.64 -7.70
C ASN A 160 9.10 -63.68 -9.18
N ILE A 161 8.26 -62.76 -9.59
CA ILE A 161 7.86 -62.54 -10.98
C ILE A 161 8.57 -61.31 -11.50
N THR A 162 9.37 -61.47 -12.56
CA THR A 162 10.04 -60.38 -13.23
C THR A 162 9.49 -60.22 -14.63
N ASN A 163 8.72 -59.16 -14.85
CA ASN A 163 8.25 -58.75 -16.19
C ASN A 163 9.24 -57.76 -16.77
N THR A 164 10.07 -58.18 -17.71
CA THR A 164 11.14 -57.33 -18.24
C THR A 164 10.60 -56.25 -19.18
N SER A 165 11.42 -55.35 -19.69
CA SER A 165 11.03 -54.22 -20.51
C SER A 165 10.29 -54.60 -21.80
N ASN A 166 10.46 -55.80 -22.34
CA ASN A 166 9.72 -56.35 -23.49
C ASN A 166 8.53 -57.22 -23.06
N GLY A 167 8.37 -57.45 -21.78
CA GLY A 167 7.36 -58.36 -21.26
C GLY A 167 5.98 -57.70 -21.19
N MET A 168 4.97 -58.45 -21.59
CA MET A 168 3.57 -58.10 -21.47
C MET A 168 2.83 -59.26 -20.74
N ILE A 169 2.08 -58.90 -19.67
CA ILE A 169 1.16 -59.79 -18.99
C ILE A 169 -0.25 -59.18 -19.13
N LYS A 170 -1.13 -59.91 -19.79
CA LYS A 170 -2.47 -59.39 -20.12
C LYS A 170 -3.54 -60.45 -19.87
N GLY A 171 -4.64 -60.03 -19.30
CA GLY A 171 -5.79 -60.86 -19.06
C GLY A 171 -7.02 -60.01 -18.75
N LYS A 172 -8.15 -60.65 -18.41
CA LYS A 172 -9.26 -59.98 -17.78
C LYS A 172 -8.78 -59.33 -16.50
N THR A 173 -8.04 -60.07 -15.67
CA THR A 173 -7.09 -59.58 -14.66
C THR A 173 -5.69 -59.85 -15.15
N GLY A 174 -4.78 -58.87 -15.11
CA GLY A 174 -3.41 -59.05 -15.57
C GLY A 174 -2.69 -60.13 -14.75
N LEU A 175 -2.53 -59.87 -13.46
CA LEU A 175 -1.93 -60.81 -12.50
C LEU A 175 -2.78 -60.89 -11.24
N SER A 176 -3.22 -62.13 -10.87
CA SER A 176 -3.93 -62.37 -9.63
C SER A 176 -3.12 -63.32 -8.74
N THR A 177 -2.91 -62.91 -7.48
CA THR A 177 -2.17 -63.71 -6.51
C THR A 177 -2.94 -63.95 -5.23
N GLN A 178 -2.93 -65.25 -4.82
CA GLN A 178 -3.40 -65.71 -3.50
C GLN A 178 -2.23 -66.05 -2.56
N ALA A 179 -1.04 -65.59 -2.86
CA ALA A 179 0.17 -65.86 -2.06
C ALA A 179 1.01 -64.60 -1.96
N GLY A 180 1.81 -64.47 -0.91
CA GLY A 180 2.84 -63.44 -0.81
C GLY A 180 3.97 -63.67 -1.80
N ILE A 181 4.17 -62.77 -2.73
CA ILE A 181 5.16 -62.89 -3.82
C ILE A 181 5.87 -61.58 -4.08
N GLY A 182 7.01 -61.63 -4.76
CA GLY A 182 7.67 -60.46 -5.37
C GLY A 182 7.22 -60.26 -6.82
N ILE A 183 6.91 -59.05 -7.22
CA ILE A 183 6.57 -58.66 -8.59
C ILE A 183 7.47 -57.51 -8.98
N ASN A 184 8.35 -57.71 -9.95
CA ASN A 184 9.18 -56.65 -10.53
C ASN A 184 8.69 -56.37 -11.94
N ASN A 185 8.02 -55.28 -12.17
CA ASN A 185 7.48 -54.90 -13.45
C ASN A 185 8.32 -53.82 -14.12
N TYR A 186 9.03 -54.18 -15.17
CA TYR A 186 9.74 -53.30 -16.07
C TYR A 186 9.08 -53.24 -17.45
N GLY A 187 7.94 -53.95 -17.64
CA GLY A 187 7.14 -54.03 -18.89
C GLY A 187 5.71 -53.62 -18.65
N SER A 188 4.76 -54.32 -19.25
CA SER A 188 3.33 -54.00 -19.15
C SER A 188 2.57 -55.09 -18.44
N ILE A 189 1.74 -54.77 -17.45
CA ILE A 189 0.75 -55.64 -16.81
C ILE A 189 -0.62 -54.99 -17.02
N ILE A 190 -1.53 -55.68 -17.75
CA ILE A 190 -2.77 -55.12 -18.24
C ILE A 190 -3.96 -56.01 -17.84
N GLY A 191 -4.91 -55.39 -17.13
CA GLY A 191 -6.26 -55.89 -16.87
C GLY A 191 -7.23 -55.32 -17.86
N THR A 192 -7.87 -56.16 -18.68
CA THR A 192 -8.77 -55.70 -19.76
C THR A 192 -10.24 -55.59 -19.39
N ASN A 193 -10.62 -56.17 -18.25
CA ASN A 193 -11.98 -56.12 -17.70
C ASN A 193 -11.93 -56.40 -16.18
N GLY A 194 -11.02 -55.70 -15.49
CA GLY A 194 -10.78 -55.79 -14.07
C GLY A 194 -9.43 -55.18 -13.70
N ASP A 195 -8.89 -55.58 -12.57
CA ASP A 195 -7.64 -55.08 -12.02
C ASP A 195 -6.43 -55.54 -12.87
N ALA A 196 -5.37 -54.74 -12.94
CA ALA A 196 -4.15 -55.20 -13.55
C ALA A 196 -3.40 -56.16 -12.59
N ILE A 197 -3.34 -55.85 -11.28
CA ILE A 197 -2.78 -56.72 -10.25
C ILE A 197 -3.76 -56.82 -9.08
N THR A 198 -4.13 -58.03 -8.71
CA THR A 198 -4.93 -58.32 -7.50
C THR A 198 -4.12 -59.18 -6.54
N ALA A 199 -3.99 -58.79 -5.26
CA ALA A 199 -3.43 -59.60 -4.20
C ALA A 199 -4.50 -59.88 -3.15
N ASP A 200 -4.79 -61.21 -2.88
CA ASP A 200 -5.83 -61.59 -1.90
C ASP A 200 -5.21 -61.97 -0.53
N TYR A 201 -4.06 -62.61 -0.49
CA TYR A 201 -3.46 -63.13 0.70
C TYR A 201 -1.92 -62.98 0.72
N GLY A 202 -1.38 -62.80 1.93
CA GLY A 202 0.06 -62.79 2.19
C GLY A 202 0.74 -61.51 1.83
N ASN A 203 2.04 -61.47 2.02
CA ASN A 203 2.83 -60.27 1.80
C ASN A 203 3.35 -60.22 0.34
N THR A 204 2.76 -59.35 -0.49
CA THR A 204 3.14 -59.15 -1.87
C THR A 204 3.91 -57.84 -2.03
N LYS A 205 5.11 -57.96 -2.56
CA LYS A 205 5.93 -56.78 -2.91
C LYS A 205 5.85 -56.49 -4.40
N VAL A 206 5.49 -55.27 -4.75
CA VAL A 206 5.41 -54.81 -6.17
C VAL A 206 6.44 -53.71 -6.36
N ILE A 207 7.35 -53.90 -7.31
CA ILE A 207 8.26 -52.87 -7.81
C ILE A 207 7.80 -52.59 -9.24
N ASN A 208 7.25 -51.42 -9.46
CA ASN A 208 6.80 -50.99 -10.79
C ASN A 208 7.68 -49.86 -11.32
N SER A 209 8.32 -50.09 -12.48
CA SER A 209 9.10 -49.06 -13.19
C SER A 209 8.61 -48.83 -14.64
N CYS A 210 7.43 -49.38 -14.98
CA CYS A 210 6.84 -49.19 -16.31
C CYS A 210 5.31 -49.11 -16.18
N THR A 211 4.52 -49.92 -16.88
CA THR A 211 3.07 -49.74 -16.94
C THR A 211 2.31 -50.87 -16.23
N VAL A 212 1.44 -50.48 -15.30
CA VAL A 212 0.39 -51.33 -14.70
C VAL A 212 -0.93 -50.66 -14.97
N GLN A 213 -1.80 -51.30 -15.78
CA GLN A 213 -3.06 -50.69 -16.23
C GLN A 213 -4.25 -51.65 -16.09
N GLY A 214 -5.22 -51.27 -15.29
CA GLY A 214 -6.52 -51.96 -15.15
C GLY A 214 -7.66 -51.17 -15.74
N THR A 215 -8.76 -51.84 -16.10
CA THR A 215 -10.05 -51.19 -16.41
C THR A 215 -10.90 -50.99 -15.17
N ASP A 216 -10.57 -51.56 -14.05
CA ASP A 216 -11.16 -51.27 -12.76
C ASP A 216 -10.07 -50.59 -11.87
N ASN A 217 -9.22 -51.37 -11.21
CA ASN A 217 -8.10 -50.83 -10.47
C ASN A 217 -6.76 -51.16 -11.16
N GLY A 218 -5.79 -50.29 -11.04
CA GLY A 218 -4.40 -50.60 -11.40
C GLY A 218 -3.88 -51.73 -10.49
N ILE A 219 -3.87 -51.53 -9.21
CA ILE A 219 -3.48 -52.54 -8.19
C ILE A 219 -4.51 -52.57 -7.07
N SER A 220 -4.94 -53.77 -6.65
CA SER A 220 -5.81 -53.93 -5.51
C SER A 220 -5.31 -54.96 -4.47
N SER A 221 -5.53 -54.68 -3.19
CA SER A 221 -5.39 -55.66 -2.13
C SER A 221 -6.77 -56.05 -1.60
N LYS A 222 -6.95 -57.34 -1.25
CA LYS A 222 -8.20 -57.88 -0.70
C LYS A 222 -7.87 -58.83 0.45
N ASP A 223 -8.89 -59.23 1.21
CA ASP A 223 -8.84 -60.18 2.30
C ASP A 223 -7.74 -59.85 3.34
N THR A 224 -6.67 -60.70 3.36
CA THR A 224 -5.52 -60.56 4.27
C THR A 224 -4.22 -60.34 3.50
N ALA A 225 -4.24 -59.68 2.34
CA ALA A 225 -3.03 -59.34 1.64
C ALA A 225 -2.37 -58.11 2.28
N ASN A 226 -1.06 -58.15 2.41
CA ASN A 226 -0.25 -56.98 2.66
C ASN A 226 0.46 -56.61 1.33
N LEU A 227 0.22 -55.43 0.85
CA LEU A 227 0.89 -54.87 -0.33
C LEU A 227 2.00 -53.93 0.08
N ASP A 228 3.19 -54.17 -0.45
CA ASP A 228 4.34 -53.27 -0.36
C ASP A 228 4.67 -52.81 -1.78
N ILE A 229 4.26 -51.61 -2.14
CA ILE A 229 4.38 -51.07 -3.52
C ILE A 229 5.48 -50.03 -3.56
N LEU A 230 6.46 -50.22 -4.45
CA LEU A 230 7.38 -49.17 -4.90
C LEU A 230 7.07 -48.85 -6.34
N ASN A 231 6.66 -47.63 -6.60
CA ASN A 231 6.31 -47.14 -7.94
C ASN A 231 7.30 -46.06 -8.42
N SER A 232 7.89 -46.30 -9.58
CA SER A 232 8.65 -45.34 -10.39
C SER A 232 8.19 -45.34 -11.85
N GLY A 233 7.03 -45.96 -12.14
CA GLY A 233 6.39 -46.03 -13.44
C GLY A 233 4.94 -45.54 -13.37
N THR A 234 4.11 -46.00 -14.32
CA THR A 234 2.68 -45.68 -14.36
C THR A 234 1.84 -46.79 -13.75
N ILE A 235 0.96 -46.40 -12.82
CA ILE A 235 -0.14 -47.25 -12.36
C ILE A 235 -1.43 -46.55 -12.70
N SER A 236 -2.31 -47.21 -13.46
CA SER A 236 -3.58 -46.62 -13.88
C SER A 236 -4.76 -47.56 -13.71
N GLY A 237 -5.88 -47.03 -13.33
CA GLY A 237 -7.20 -47.66 -13.30
C GLY A 237 -8.27 -46.68 -13.74
N GLU A 238 -9.33 -47.17 -14.42
CA GLU A 238 -10.46 -46.30 -14.76
C GLU A 238 -11.25 -45.88 -13.49
N THR A 239 -11.23 -46.71 -12.44
CA THR A 239 -11.84 -46.43 -11.17
C THR A 239 -10.78 -45.90 -10.16
N ASN A 240 -9.75 -46.70 -9.88
CA ASN A 240 -8.67 -46.33 -8.95
C ASN A 240 -7.31 -46.73 -9.51
N ALA A 241 -6.29 -45.91 -9.32
CA ALA A 241 -4.92 -46.37 -9.54
C ALA A 241 -4.56 -47.50 -8.60
N ILE A 242 -4.86 -47.31 -7.30
CA ILE A 242 -4.58 -48.29 -6.25
C ILE A 242 -5.75 -48.37 -5.26
N MET A 243 -6.17 -49.62 -4.92
CA MET A 243 -7.22 -49.84 -3.92
C MET A 243 -6.69 -50.75 -2.82
N PHE A 244 -6.43 -50.22 -1.62
CA PHE A 244 -6.10 -50.98 -0.42
C PHE A 244 -7.38 -51.33 0.35
N ALA A 245 -7.97 -52.47 -0.03
CA ALA A 245 -9.21 -52.96 0.61
C ALA A 245 -8.99 -54.15 1.53
N SER A 246 -7.73 -54.54 1.81
CA SER A 246 -7.39 -55.64 2.68
C SER A 246 -7.44 -55.26 4.17
N SER A 247 -7.53 -56.28 5.04
CA SER A 247 -7.51 -56.07 6.50
C SER A 247 -6.09 -55.89 7.07
N GLU A 248 -5.04 -55.93 6.26
CA GLU A 248 -3.65 -55.80 6.69
C GLU A 248 -3.07 -54.43 6.33
N ILE A 249 -1.92 -54.07 6.89
CA ILE A 249 -1.24 -52.81 6.62
C ILE A 249 -0.55 -52.88 5.25
N ASN A 250 -0.83 -51.94 4.39
CA ASN A 250 -0.19 -51.77 3.09
C ASN A 250 0.74 -50.59 3.11
N THR A 251 1.79 -50.65 2.28
CA THR A 251 2.74 -49.54 2.12
C THR A 251 2.82 -49.13 0.67
N LEU A 252 2.81 -47.82 0.41
CA LEU A 252 3.00 -47.21 -0.89
C LEU A 252 4.21 -46.29 -0.85
N LEU A 253 5.21 -46.60 -1.65
CA LEU A 253 6.36 -45.74 -1.89
C LEU A 253 6.27 -45.19 -3.34
N LEU A 254 6.28 -43.88 -3.49
CA LEU A 254 6.35 -43.20 -4.78
C LEU A 254 7.76 -42.64 -4.97
N ASP A 255 8.41 -42.99 -6.07
CA ASP A 255 9.75 -42.55 -6.43
C ASP A 255 9.73 -41.75 -7.72
N THR A 256 10.85 -41.14 -8.06
CA THR A 256 11.03 -40.36 -9.32
C THR A 256 10.52 -41.14 -10.53
N GLY A 257 9.65 -40.53 -11.32
CA GLY A 257 8.98 -41.12 -12.48
C GLY A 257 7.65 -41.79 -12.18
N SER A 258 7.21 -41.81 -10.91
CA SER A 258 5.86 -42.25 -10.56
C SER A 258 4.80 -41.42 -11.26
N THR A 259 3.77 -42.10 -11.76
CA THR A 259 2.55 -41.51 -12.30
C THR A 259 1.37 -42.38 -11.91
N LEU A 260 0.43 -41.83 -11.18
CA LEU A 260 -0.82 -42.48 -10.83
C LEU A 260 -1.95 -41.85 -11.67
N ILE A 261 -2.80 -42.71 -12.21
CA ILE A 261 -3.99 -42.28 -12.98
C ILE A 261 -5.20 -42.94 -12.34
N GLY A 262 -6.03 -42.19 -11.68
CA GLY A 262 -7.12 -42.59 -10.82
C GLY A 262 -6.78 -42.45 -9.35
N ASP A 263 -7.78 -42.61 -8.47
CA ASP A 263 -7.64 -42.40 -7.02
C ASP A 263 -6.79 -43.47 -6.36
N VAL A 264 -6.19 -43.14 -5.23
CA VAL A 264 -5.56 -44.11 -4.31
C VAL A 264 -6.47 -44.23 -3.08
N ILE A 265 -7.16 -45.34 -2.99
CA ILE A 265 -8.16 -45.57 -1.96
C ILE A 265 -7.56 -46.41 -0.83
N SER A 266 -7.71 -45.93 0.40
CA SER A 266 -7.32 -46.63 1.63
C SER A 266 -8.53 -46.86 2.51
N THR A 267 -9.01 -48.11 2.55
CA THR A 267 -10.21 -48.49 3.32
C THR A 267 -9.89 -49.19 4.64
N ASN A 268 -8.66 -49.12 5.11
CA ASN A 268 -8.21 -49.86 6.27
C ASN A 268 -7.85 -48.95 7.43
N SER A 269 -8.64 -49.01 8.51
CA SER A 269 -8.37 -48.32 9.76
C SER A 269 -7.11 -48.79 10.51
N LYS A 270 -6.40 -49.81 10.03
CA LYS A 270 -5.17 -50.34 10.63
C LYS A 270 -3.90 -49.57 10.30
N GLY A 271 -3.94 -48.72 9.29
CA GLY A 271 -2.85 -47.78 9.08
C GLY A 271 -1.97 -48.01 7.90
N ASN A 272 -2.54 -47.94 6.69
CA ASN A 272 -1.75 -47.86 5.45
C ASN A 272 -0.81 -46.65 5.47
N THR A 273 0.34 -46.74 4.84
CA THR A 273 1.32 -45.65 4.82
C THR A 273 1.68 -45.26 3.40
N LEU A 274 1.86 -43.96 3.19
CA LEU A 274 2.37 -43.37 1.97
C LEU A 274 3.74 -42.73 2.24
N THR A 275 4.74 -43.06 1.43
CA THR A 275 6.06 -42.44 1.49
C THR A 275 6.47 -41.92 0.12
N LEU A 276 6.89 -40.66 0.07
CA LEU A 276 7.37 -39.97 -1.12
C LEU A 276 8.90 -39.91 -1.06
N ILE A 277 9.58 -40.51 -2.04
CA ILE A 277 11.04 -40.51 -2.17
C ILE A 277 11.41 -39.98 -3.57
N GLY A 278 12.63 -39.43 -3.75
CA GLY A 278 13.03 -38.81 -4.99
C GLY A 278 12.24 -37.54 -5.30
N THR A 279 11.76 -37.42 -6.54
CA THR A 279 10.98 -36.25 -7.02
C THR A 279 9.75 -36.69 -7.79
N GLY A 280 8.64 -35.93 -7.68
CA GLY A 280 7.44 -36.25 -8.46
C GLY A 280 6.30 -35.24 -8.29
N THR A 281 5.28 -35.51 -9.07
CA THR A 281 3.99 -34.82 -9.01
C THR A 281 2.86 -35.83 -9.15
N GLU A 282 1.83 -35.72 -8.33
CA GLU A 282 0.63 -36.54 -8.44
C GLU A 282 -0.62 -35.67 -8.34
N ASP A 283 -1.61 -35.96 -9.15
CA ASP A 283 -2.92 -35.31 -9.17
C ASP A 283 -4.04 -36.24 -8.67
N SER A 284 -3.72 -37.49 -8.35
CA SER A 284 -4.65 -38.45 -7.81
C SER A 284 -5.03 -38.12 -6.36
N ASN A 285 -6.27 -38.43 -6.00
CA ASN A 285 -6.74 -38.32 -4.62
C ASN A 285 -6.25 -39.49 -3.78
N PHE A 286 -5.73 -39.21 -2.57
CA PHE A 286 -5.27 -40.18 -1.58
C PHE A 286 -6.29 -40.25 -0.44
N ILE A 287 -7.40 -40.93 -0.66
CA ILE A 287 -8.61 -40.85 0.17
C ILE A 287 -9.03 -42.21 0.78
N GLY A 288 -9.93 -42.14 1.75
CA GLY A 288 -10.67 -43.29 2.28
C GLY A 288 -12.10 -43.34 1.71
N LEU A 289 -12.76 -44.52 1.79
CA LEU A 289 -14.16 -44.65 1.36
C LEU A 289 -15.19 -44.30 2.42
N ASN A 290 -14.81 -44.42 3.71
CA ASN A 290 -15.71 -44.20 4.83
C ASN A 290 -15.04 -43.31 5.89
N GLU A 291 -15.83 -42.76 6.80
CA GLU A 291 -15.31 -42.05 7.95
C GLU A 291 -14.37 -42.92 8.78
N GLY A 292 -13.13 -42.46 9.01
CA GLY A 292 -12.07 -43.20 9.67
C GLY A 292 -11.18 -44.04 8.74
N ASP A 293 -11.41 -44.05 7.46
CA ASP A 293 -10.51 -44.60 6.45
C ASP A 293 -9.53 -43.52 5.99
N GLY A 294 -8.40 -43.88 5.42
CA GLY A 294 -7.33 -43.06 4.94
C GLY A 294 -5.96 -43.62 5.24
N PHE A 295 -4.92 -42.82 5.09
CA PHE A 295 -3.55 -43.23 5.45
C PHE A 295 -3.29 -43.01 6.94
N ALA A 296 -2.63 -43.91 7.60
CA ALA A 296 -2.15 -43.69 8.99
C ALA A 296 -1.01 -42.67 9.02
N SER A 297 -0.18 -42.67 7.99
CA SER A 297 0.85 -41.66 7.84
C SER A 297 1.19 -41.39 6.39
N VAL A 298 1.54 -40.12 6.13
CA VAL A 298 2.16 -39.66 4.88
C VAL A 298 3.53 -39.10 5.22
N THR A 299 4.57 -39.63 4.60
CA THR A 299 5.95 -39.19 4.85
C THR A 299 6.60 -38.71 3.56
N MET A 300 7.04 -37.44 3.54
CA MET A 300 7.96 -36.91 2.55
C MET A 300 9.39 -37.13 3.01
N ASN A 301 10.13 -37.97 2.28
CA ASN A 301 11.53 -38.31 2.49
C ASN A 301 12.31 -38.29 1.18
N GLY A 302 11.95 -37.38 0.28
CA GLY A 302 12.56 -37.19 -1.03
C GLY A 302 13.19 -35.80 -1.18
N GLU A 303 13.35 -35.39 -2.41
CA GLU A 303 13.86 -34.06 -2.75
C GLU A 303 12.73 -33.03 -2.94
N SER A 304 11.70 -33.38 -3.77
CA SER A 304 10.59 -32.49 -4.06
C SER A 304 9.38 -33.25 -4.57
N TRP A 305 8.24 -33.08 -3.93
CA TRP A 305 6.94 -33.60 -4.38
C TRP A 305 5.85 -32.54 -4.35
N ALA A 306 4.97 -32.62 -5.36
CA ALA A 306 3.76 -31.82 -5.40
C ALA A 306 2.53 -32.72 -5.52
N LEU A 307 1.61 -32.60 -4.58
CA LEU A 307 0.35 -33.36 -4.52
C LEU A 307 -0.80 -32.37 -4.69
N SER A 308 -1.53 -32.46 -5.80
CA SER A 308 -2.62 -31.52 -6.12
C SER A 308 -4.03 -32.06 -5.88
N GLY A 309 -4.14 -33.30 -5.38
CA GLY A 309 -5.38 -33.94 -4.95
C GLY A 309 -5.58 -33.91 -3.44
N ASN A 310 -6.75 -34.41 -3.00
CA ASN A 310 -7.09 -34.48 -1.58
C ASN A 310 -6.36 -35.63 -0.89
N ILE A 311 -6.10 -35.48 0.42
CA ILE A 311 -5.42 -36.50 1.22
C ILE A 311 -6.14 -36.69 2.55
N ASP A 312 -6.56 -37.93 2.84
CA ASP A 312 -7.09 -38.29 4.15
C ASP A 312 -6.02 -38.99 5.01
N ILE A 313 -5.70 -38.39 6.17
CA ILE A 313 -4.71 -38.90 7.12
C ILE A 313 -5.38 -39.09 8.48
N ILE A 314 -5.42 -40.34 8.93
CA ILE A 314 -6.18 -40.78 10.12
C ILE A 314 -5.33 -41.09 11.34
N GLY A 315 -4.02 -40.97 11.23
CA GLY A 315 -3.12 -41.27 12.34
C GLY A 315 -3.25 -40.25 13.48
N SER A 316 -3.15 -40.72 14.73
CA SER A 316 -3.36 -39.89 15.93
C SER A 316 -2.11 -39.22 16.50
N GLY A 317 -0.94 -39.46 15.93
CA GLY A 317 0.32 -38.82 16.34
C GLY A 317 0.83 -37.85 15.28
N ASP A 318 2.15 -37.75 15.14
CA ASP A 318 2.76 -37.12 13.97
C ASP A 318 2.45 -38.01 12.76
N SER A 319 1.56 -37.57 11.89
CA SER A 319 1.00 -38.39 10.82
C SER A 319 1.23 -37.84 9.41
N LEU A 320 1.41 -36.55 9.26
CA LEU A 320 2.01 -35.98 8.09
C LEU A 320 3.43 -35.51 8.41
N LEU A 321 4.41 -36.20 7.84
CA LEU A 321 5.82 -36.01 8.15
C LEU A 321 6.56 -35.46 6.93
N VAL A 322 7.11 -34.27 7.03
CA VAL A 322 8.04 -33.72 6.03
C VAL A 322 9.44 -33.79 6.60
N GLU A 323 10.13 -34.93 6.35
CA GLU A 323 11.43 -35.23 6.95
C GLU A 323 12.58 -34.61 6.18
N THR A 324 12.48 -34.57 4.84
CA THR A 324 13.49 -33.99 3.96
C THR A 324 12.82 -33.33 2.76
N GLY A 325 13.52 -32.41 2.09
CA GLY A 325 13.13 -31.77 0.83
C GLY A 325 11.91 -30.89 0.93
N ALA A 326 11.17 -30.77 -0.17
CA ALA A 326 10.02 -29.89 -0.29
C ALA A 326 8.75 -30.68 -0.62
N LEU A 327 7.70 -30.50 0.17
CA LEU A 327 6.37 -31.01 -0.10
C LEU A 327 5.42 -29.85 -0.40
N THR A 328 4.83 -29.85 -1.60
CA THR A 328 3.74 -28.94 -1.97
C THR A 328 2.41 -29.68 -1.94
N LEU A 329 1.45 -29.12 -1.23
CA LEU A 329 0.08 -29.63 -1.14
C LEU A 329 -0.85 -28.59 -1.77
N ALA A 330 -1.66 -28.99 -2.74
CA ALA A 330 -2.58 -28.11 -3.47
C ALA A 330 -4.01 -28.70 -3.53
N GLY A 331 -4.44 -29.33 -2.44
CA GLY A 331 -5.77 -29.90 -2.22
C GLY A 331 -6.14 -29.87 -0.76
N ASP A 332 -7.28 -30.48 -0.41
CA ASP A 332 -7.73 -30.60 0.96
C ASP A 332 -6.99 -31.72 1.69
N VAL A 333 -6.29 -31.36 2.75
CA VAL A 333 -5.58 -32.30 3.62
C VAL A 333 -6.34 -32.44 4.94
N SER A 334 -7.11 -33.54 5.04
CA SER A 334 -7.78 -33.95 6.27
C SER A 334 -6.78 -34.72 7.13
N ASN A 335 -6.26 -34.10 8.17
CA ASN A 335 -5.32 -34.74 9.09
C ASN A 335 -5.89 -34.71 10.51
N THR A 336 -6.12 -35.92 11.08
CA THR A 336 -6.59 -36.04 12.47
C THR A 336 -5.46 -35.96 13.50
N GLY A 337 -4.24 -36.15 13.06
CA GLY A 337 -3.04 -36.06 13.87
C GLY A 337 -2.33 -34.72 13.73
N ASN A 338 -1.03 -34.74 13.90
CA ASN A 338 -0.16 -33.58 13.80
C ASN A 338 0.68 -33.64 12.50
N THR A 339 0.86 -32.49 11.89
CA THR A 339 1.82 -32.30 10.80
C THR A 339 3.15 -31.86 11.39
N ARG A 340 4.24 -32.50 11.01
CA ARG A 340 5.59 -32.19 11.46
C ARG A 340 6.48 -31.87 10.25
N VAL A 341 7.02 -30.67 10.21
CA VAL A 341 8.05 -30.26 9.26
C VAL A 341 9.40 -30.32 9.98
N ALA A 342 10.29 -31.14 9.51
CA ALA A 342 11.61 -31.31 10.11
C ALA A 342 12.52 -30.13 9.73
N LYS A 343 13.63 -29.98 10.45
CA LYS A 343 14.64 -28.98 10.15
C LYS A 343 15.18 -29.17 8.72
N ASP A 344 15.37 -28.10 8.01
CA ASP A 344 15.85 -28.05 6.62
C ASP A 344 14.87 -28.64 5.57
N ALA A 345 13.67 -29.06 5.99
CA ALA A 345 12.57 -29.44 5.10
C ALA A 345 11.57 -28.28 4.93
N SER A 346 10.76 -28.34 3.86
CA SER A 346 9.74 -27.34 3.61
C SER A 346 8.38 -27.94 3.26
N LEU A 347 7.33 -27.32 3.78
CA LEU A 347 5.93 -27.62 3.46
C LEU A 347 5.30 -26.38 2.83
N GLN A 348 4.86 -26.52 1.59
CA GLN A 348 4.11 -25.46 0.91
C GLN A 348 2.62 -25.83 0.86
N LEU A 349 1.77 -24.90 1.24
CA LEU A 349 0.31 -24.99 1.18
C LEU A 349 -0.20 -24.08 0.04
N GLY A 350 -0.81 -24.69 -0.97
CA GLY A 350 -1.19 -24.08 -2.23
C GLY A 350 -0.04 -24.06 -3.25
N ASP A 351 -0.36 -23.84 -4.50
CA ASP A 351 0.59 -23.77 -5.63
C ASP A 351 0.53 -22.42 -6.37
N GLY A 352 -0.23 -21.45 -5.83
CA GLY A 352 -0.48 -20.14 -6.42
C GLY A 352 -1.74 -20.10 -7.31
N GLU A 353 -2.22 -21.24 -7.77
CA GLU A 353 -3.46 -21.39 -8.53
C GLU A 353 -4.56 -22.06 -7.70
N LYS A 354 -4.20 -23.07 -6.92
CA LYS A 354 -5.07 -23.82 -6.03
C LYS A 354 -4.81 -23.46 -4.56
N THR A 355 -5.87 -23.53 -3.79
CA THR A 355 -5.83 -23.37 -2.34
C THR A 355 -5.69 -24.74 -1.67
N ALA A 356 -4.82 -24.84 -0.68
CA ALA A 356 -4.69 -26.04 0.15
C ALA A 356 -5.21 -25.78 1.55
N THR A 357 -6.00 -26.72 2.06
CA THR A 357 -6.41 -26.74 3.47
C THR A 357 -5.60 -27.77 4.25
N LEU A 358 -5.36 -27.51 5.52
CA LEU A 358 -4.67 -28.44 6.43
C LEU A 358 -5.40 -28.43 7.76
N SER A 359 -5.91 -29.57 8.17
CA SER A 359 -6.48 -29.79 9.51
C SER A 359 -5.47 -30.45 10.45
N GLY A 360 -5.76 -30.47 11.74
CA GLY A 360 -4.86 -30.98 12.78
C GLY A 360 -3.84 -29.93 13.26
N GLY A 361 -2.91 -30.34 14.12
CA GLY A 361 -1.83 -29.47 14.61
C GLY A 361 -0.69 -29.36 13.59
N LEU A 362 0.16 -28.34 13.75
CA LEU A 362 1.36 -28.13 12.92
C LEU A 362 2.58 -27.83 13.77
N THR A 363 3.56 -28.71 13.75
CA THR A 363 4.87 -28.49 14.35
C THR A 363 5.88 -28.18 13.26
N ASN A 364 6.22 -26.93 13.10
CA ASN A 364 7.17 -26.44 12.11
C ASN A 364 8.56 -26.27 12.72
N ASN A 365 9.53 -27.10 12.33
CA ASN A 365 10.95 -26.88 12.63
C ASN A 365 11.80 -26.60 11.38
N GLY A 366 11.17 -26.57 10.20
CA GLY A 366 11.74 -26.23 8.92
C GLY A 366 11.17 -24.92 8.35
N THR A 367 10.54 -24.99 7.20
CA THR A 367 9.87 -23.83 6.58
C THR A 367 8.45 -24.19 6.16
N VAL A 368 7.47 -23.38 6.54
CA VAL A 368 6.10 -23.44 6.03
C VAL A 368 5.88 -22.28 5.07
N ILE A 369 5.40 -22.60 3.88
CA ILE A 369 5.18 -21.61 2.81
C ILE A 369 3.68 -21.58 2.47
N PHE A 370 3.05 -20.40 2.59
CA PHE A 370 1.71 -20.15 2.09
C PHE A 370 1.81 -19.58 0.68
N ASN A 371 1.21 -20.31 -0.28
CA ASN A 371 1.11 -19.91 -1.69
C ASN A 371 -0.28 -20.26 -2.21
N GLN A 372 -1.29 -19.63 -1.63
CA GLN A 372 -2.70 -19.95 -1.87
C GLN A 372 -3.21 -19.32 -3.18
N GLY A 373 -4.12 -20.01 -3.87
CA GLY A 373 -4.76 -19.50 -5.09
C GLY A 373 -5.86 -18.46 -4.85
N SER A 374 -6.30 -18.26 -3.59
CA SER A 374 -7.33 -17.30 -3.18
C SER A 374 -7.13 -16.88 -1.74
N ASP A 375 -7.92 -15.93 -1.26
CA ASP A 375 -7.95 -15.54 0.15
C ASP A 375 -8.21 -16.77 1.05
N PHE A 376 -7.44 -16.88 2.11
CA PHE A 376 -7.39 -18.08 2.93
C PHE A 376 -7.33 -17.79 4.42
N THR A 377 -8.09 -18.57 5.20
CA THR A 377 -8.05 -18.54 6.66
C THR A 377 -7.34 -19.78 7.20
N PHE A 378 -6.23 -19.56 7.89
CA PHE A 378 -5.47 -20.63 8.55
C PHE A 378 -5.81 -20.65 10.05
N ALA A 379 -6.56 -21.67 10.45
CA ALA A 379 -7.06 -21.79 11.82
C ALA A 379 -6.22 -22.77 12.70
N THR A 380 -5.29 -23.49 12.09
CA THR A 380 -4.45 -24.46 12.77
C THR A 380 -3.39 -23.78 13.63
N ASP A 381 -3.22 -24.26 14.85
CA ASP A 381 -2.14 -23.81 15.73
C ASP A 381 -0.78 -24.28 15.20
N MET A 382 0.16 -23.35 15.05
CA MET A 382 1.52 -23.62 14.59
C MET A 382 2.52 -23.45 15.72
N THR A 383 3.34 -24.49 15.93
CA THR A 383 4.40 -24.51 16.97
C THR A 383 5.75 -24.83 16.32
N GLY A 384 6.83 -24.81 17.10
CA GLY A 384 8.15 -25.21 16.64
C GLY A 384 9.14 -24.07 16.50
N SER A 385 10.26 -24.32 15.83
CA SER A 385 11.36 -23.35 15.68
C SER A 385 11.60 -22.92 14.25
N GLY A 386 10.76 -23.37 13.30
CA GLY A 386 10.93 -23.12 11.87
C GLY A 386 10.35 -21.78 11.42
N ASN A 387 10.66 -21.44 10.18
CA ASN A 387 10.26 -20.19 9.55
C ASN A 387 8.91 -20.31 8.83
N VAL A 388 8.28 -19.17 8.59
CA VAL A 388 7.05 -19.08 7.81
C VAL A 388 7.24 -18.08 6.67
N GLU A 389 6.79 -18.43 5.48
CA GLU A 389 6.79 -17.54 4.33
C GLU A 389 5.39 -17.43 3.74
N LYS A 390 4.98 -16.25 3.32
CA LYS A 390 3.78 -16.03 2.49
C LYS A 390 4.21 -15.40 1.18
N VAL A 391 3.95 -16.09 0.07
CA VAL A 391 4.48 -15.69 -1.24
C VAL A 391 3.42 -15.20 -2.24
N ASP A 392 2.15 -15.59 -2.07
CA ASP A 392 1.04 -15.18 -2.92
C ASP A 392 0.58 -13.73 -2.69
N SER A 393 -0.29 -13.22 -3.56
CA SER A 393 -0.85 -11.87 -3.48
C SER A 393 -2.21 -11.81 -2.76
N ASN A 394 -2.74 -12.94 -2.30
CA ASN A 394 -4.04 -13.03 -1.65
C ASN A 394 -3.95 -12.64 -0.15
N THR A 395 -5.09 -12.66 0.52
CA THR A 395 -5.16 -12.42 1.97
C THR A 395 -5.01 -13.72 2.74
N LEU A 396 -4.01 -13.79 3.64
CA LEU A 396 -3.86 -14.85 4.64
C LEU A 396 -4.35 -14.34 6.00
N THR A 397 -5.41 -14.96 6.52
CA THR A 397 -5.91 -14.67 7.87
C THR A 397 -5.51 -15.77 8.84
N LEU A 398 -4.70 -15.42 9.84
CA LEU A 398 -4.28 -16.31 10.93
C LEU A 398 -5.25 -16.18 12.09
N THR A 399 -5.91 -17.29 12.47
CA THR A 399 -6.85 -17.33 13.60
C THR A 399 -6.41 -18.24 14.74
N GLY A 400 -5.37 -19.07 14.52
CA GLY A 400 -4.79 -19.99 15.50
C GLY A 400 -3.78 -19.33 16.44
N LYS A 401 -3.29 -20.15 17.40
CA LYS A 401 -2.21 -19.81 18.33
C LYS A 401 -0.87 -20.17 17.70
N ASN A 402 -0.28 -19.26 16.95
CA ASN A 402 0.97 -19.49 16.23
C ASN A 402 2.15 -19.14 17.14
N SER A 403 2.66 -20.13 17.89
CA SER A 403 3.72 -19.97 18.88
C SER A 403 5.08 -20.48 18.40
N TYR A 404 5.32 -20.53 17.10
CA TYR A 404 6.63 -20.84 16.56
C TYR A 404 7.64 -19.71 16.85
N THR A 405 8.92 -20.05 16.89
CA THR A 405 10.00 -19.13 17.28
C THR A 405 10.91 -18.71 16.12
N GLY A 406 10.64 -19.15 14.90
CA GLY A 406 11.37 -18.73 13.71
C GLY A 406 10.83 -17.45 13.11
N ASP A 407 11.49 -16.97 12.08
CA ASP A 407 11.12 -15.75 11.38
C ASP A 407 9.93 -15.95 10.45
N THR A 408 9.22 -14.85 10.18
CA THR A 408 8.14 -14.80 9.19
C THR A 408 8.51 -13.84 8.08
N VAL A 409 8.38 -14.24 6.82
CA VAL A 409 8.68 -13.42 5.67
C VAL A 409 7.44 -13.28 4.78
N LEU A 410 6.97 -12.05 4.61
CA LEU A 410 5.81 -11.71 3.79
C LEU A 410 6.31 -11.10 2.47
N HIS A 411 6.13 -11.83 1.37
CA HIS A 411 6.60 -11.41 0.05
C HIS A 411 5.57 -10.58 -0.72
N GLY A 412 4.28 -10.72 -0.41
CA GLY A 412 3.20 -10.00 -1.07
C GLY A 412 1.84 -10.25 -0.43
N GLY A 413 0.81 -9.57 -0.94
CA GLY A 413 -0.56 -9.68 -0.45
C GLY A 413 -0.72 -9.20 0.99
N THR A 414 -1.79 -9.61 1.64
CA THR A 414 -2.13 -9.18 2.99
C THR A 414 -2.03 -10.35 3.97
N THR A 415 -1.42 -10.12 5.14
CA THR A 415 -1.45 -11.07 6.26
C THR A 415 -2.14 -10.41 7.45
N LEU A 416 -3.16 -11.09 7.96
CA LEU A 416 -3.98 -10.63 9.08
C LEU A 416 -3.83 -11.56 10.27
N VAL A 417 -3.57 -11.02 11.46
CA VAL A 417 -3.65 -11.75 12.73
C VAL A 417 -4.95 -11.33 13.41
N SER A 418 -5.93 -12.25 13.44
CA SER A 418 -7.27 -11.95 13.95
C SER A 418 -7.33 -11.76 15.46
N THR A 419 -8.38 -11.12 15.93
CA THR A 419 -8.70 -11.04 17.37
C THR A 419 -8.68 -12.42 18.01
N GLY A 420 -7.93 -12.54 19.11
CA GLY A 420 -7.76 -13.79 19.85
C GLY A 420 -6.71 -14.74 19.27
N ALA A 421 -6.19 -14.50 18.07
CA ALA A 421 -5.04 -15.21 17.53
C ALA A 421 -3.73 -14.72 18.19
N THR A 422 -2.68 -15.53 18.06
CA THR A 422 -1.33 -15.17 18.51
C THR A 422 -0.33 -15.43 17.39
N LEU A 423 0.66 -14.56 17.26
CA LEU A 423 1.81 -14.75 16.39
C LEU A 423 3.10 -14.57 17.21
N GLY A 424 3.93 -15.60 17.23
CA GLY A 424 5.19 -15.62 17.96
C GLY A 424 5.06 -15.87 19.46
N VAL A 425 6.19 -15.86 20.14
CA VAL A 425 6.33 -16.12 21.58
C VAL A 425 6.90 -14.88 22.26
N LYS A 426 6.28 -14.45 23.33
CA LYS A 426 6.72 -13.28 24.09
C LYS A 426 8.17 -13.38 24.52
N GLY A 427 8.95 -12.35 24.18
CA GLY A 427 10.39 -12.31 24.46
C GLY A 427 11.25 -13.06 23.44
N SER A 428 10.67 -13.53 22.32
CA SER A 428 11.42 -14.04 21.18
C SER A 428 12.10 -12.90 20.42
N ASN A 429 13.24 -13.20 19.78
CA ASN A 429 13.90 -12.29 18.86
C ASN A 429 13.48 -12.53 17.39
N ALA A 430 12.48 -13.37 17.16
CA ALA A 430 11.98 -13.62 15.83
C ALA A 430 11.37 -12.37 15.20
N THR A 431 11.52 -12.25 13.91
CA THR A 431 11.12 -11.07 13.15
C THR A 431 10.09 -11.41 12.09
N VAL A 432 9.06 -10.58 11.96
CA VAL A 432 8.19 -10.54 10.80
C VAL A 432 8.76 -9.51 9.82
N THR A 433 9.22 -9.97 8.67
CA THR A 433 9.74 -9.11 7.60
C THR A 433 8.65 -8.85 6.57
N VAL A 434 8.23 -7.60 6.44
CA VAL A 434 7.21 -7.15 5.49
C VAL A 434 7.90 -6.55 4.28
N LYS A 435 7.90 -7.27 3.15
CA LYS A 435 8.58 -6.85 1.92
C LYS A 435 7.70 -5.92 1.07
N ASN A 436 8.30 -5.38 0.02
CA ASN A 436 7.60 -4.53 -0.96
C ASN A 436 6.33 -5.21 -1.50
N GLY A 437 5.22 -4.53 -1.45
CA GLY A 437 3.89 -5.01 -1.86
C GLY A 437 3.19 -5.92 -0.87
N ALA A 438 3.80 -6.21 0.29
CA ALA A 438 3.16 -6.94 1.38
C ALA A 438 2.56 -5.99 2.41
N THR A 439 1.42 -6.37 2.98
CA THR A 439 0.75 -5.69 4.09
C THR A 439 0.61 -6.66 5.26
N PHE A 440 0.97 -6.20 6.46
CA PHE A 440 0.77 -6.93 7.71
C PHE A 440 -0.12 -6.12 8.64
N ALA A 441 -1.21 -6.72 9.13
CA ALA A 441 -2.10 -6.08 10.08
C ALA A 441 -2.53 -7.03 11.20
N THR A 442 -2.83 -6.49 12.37
CA THR A 442 -3.19 -7.29 13.53
C THR A 442 -4.30 -6.68 14.36
N ALA A 443 -5.23 -7.51 14.82
CA ALA A 443 -6.12 -7.28 15.96
C ALA A 443 -5.90 -8.36 17.04
N GLY A 444 -4.90 -9.22 16.86
CA GLY A 444 -4.48 -10.29 17.78
C GLY A 444 -3.21 -9.90 18.55
N GLU A 445 -2.60 -10.89 19.17
CA GLU A 445 -1.36 -10.74 19.92
C GLU A 445 -0.15 -11.06 19.03
N VAL A 446 0.70 -10.07 18.74
CA VAL A 446 1.94 -10.26 17.97
C VAL A 446 3.13 -10.07 18.89
N ASN A 447 3.94 -11.12 19.04
CA ASN A 447 5.08 -11.17 19.96
C ASN A 447 6.44 -11.17 19.23
N ASN A 448 6.46 -10.74 17.99
CA ASN A 448 7.66 -10.68 17.14
C ASN A 448 8.13 -9.23 16.99
N ASN A 449 9.41 -9.05 16.70
CA ASN A 449 9.88 -7.81 16.09
C ASN A 449 9.31 -7.70 14.67
N ILE A 450 9.11 -6.47 14.21
CA ILE A 450 8.62 -6.20 12.86
C ILE A 450 9.68 -5.42 12.09
N ALA A 451 10.02 -5.88 10.90
CA ALA A 451 10.87 -5.16 9.95
C ALA A 451 10.07 -4.87 8.68
N VAL A 452 9.65 -3.64 8.52
CA VAL A 452 8.97 -3.16 7.32
C VAL A 452 10.02 -2.65 6.35
N LEU A 453 10.16 -3.31 5.21
CA LEU A 453 11.09 -2.89 4.16
C LEU A 453 10.42 -1.86 3.24
N SER A 454 11.23 -1.16 2.46
CA SER A 454 10.72 -0.18 1.49
C SER A 454 9.61 -0.78 0.61
N GLY A 455 8.46 -0.09 0.54
CA GLY A 455 7.25 -0.54 -0.15
C GLY A 455 6.41 -1.59 0.59
N GLY A 456 6.83 -2.03 1.78
CA GLY A 456 6.02 -2.82 2.70
C GLY A 456 5.13 -1.95 3.58
N THR A 457 4.07 -2.52 4.15
CA THR A 457 3.13 -1.81 5.02
C THR A 457 2.86 -2.61 6.30
N LEU A 458 3.08 -1.98 7.44
CA LEU A 458 2.53 -2.39 8.72
C LEU A 458 1.28 -1.54 8.96
N ALA A 459 0.13 -2.18 9.17
CA ALA A 459 -1.14 -1.47 9.22
C ALA A 459 -1.91 -1.75 10.52
N ALA A 460 -2.67 -0.76 10.97
CA ALA A 460 -3.73 -1.00 11.92
C ALA A 460 -4.81 -1.91 11.30
N TRP A 461 -5.50 -2.70 12.10
CA TRP A 461 -6.55 -3.59 11.63
C TRP A 461 -7.62 -2.86 10.80
N ASN A 462 -8.11 -1.73 11.33
CA ASN A 462 -9.13 -0.92 10.68
C ASN A 462 -8.65 -0.27 9.37
N ALA A 463 -7.36 -0.08 9.20
CA ALA A 463 -6.79 0.44 7.96
C ALA A 463 -6.96 -0.54 6.77
N VAL A 464 -7.09 -1.84 7.06
CA VAL A 464 -7.21 -2.90 6.04
C VAL A 464 -8.63 -3.45 5.97
N GLN A 465 -9.29 -3.65 7.13
CA GLN A 465 -10.59 -4.33 7.22
C GLN A 465 -11.78 -3.36 7.34
N GLY A 466 -11.53 -2.04 7.43
CA GLY A 466 -12.56 -1.05 7.73
C GLY A 466 -13.08 -1.19 9.17
N ASN A 467 -14.00 -0.32 9.54
CA ASN A 467 -14.61 -0.31 10.88
C ASN A 467 -15.56 -1.48 11.10
N SER A 468 -15.10 -2.69 10.85
CA SER A 468 -15.86 -3.88 11.20
C SER A 468 -15.77 -4.08 12.72
N THR A 469 -16.84 -4.63 13.28
CA THR A 469 -17.12 -4.89 14.68
C THR A 469 -16.02 -5.61 15.52
N LEU A 470 -14.82 -5.73 15.02
CA LEU A 470 -13.68 -6.39 15.67
C LEU A 470 -12.82 -5.45 16.51
N SER A 471 -12.99 -4.13 16.40
CA SER A 471 -12.22 -3.16 17.17
C SER A 471 -12.83 -2.83 18.55
N ALA A 472 -13.60 -3.73 19.14
CA ALA A 472 -14.21 -3.50 20.46
C ALA A 472 -13.18 -3.34 21.61
N SER A 473 -11.89 -3.61 21.37
CA SER A 473 -10.78 -3.31 22.28
C SER A 473 -9.88 -2.15 21.85
N GLY A 474 -10.06 -1.65 20.62
CA GLY A 474 -9.53 -0.37 20.16
C GLY A 474 -8.02 -0.21 20.07
N VAL A 475 -7.21 -1.22 20.34
CA VAL A 475 -5.76 -1.07 20.34
C VAL A 475 -5.11 -2.25 19.61
N ASP A 476 -4.50 -1.97 18.47
CA ASP A 476 -3.63 -2.90 17.77
C ASP A 476 -2.25 -2.90 18.44
N THR A 477 -1.72 -4.07 18.79
CA THR A 477 -0.52 -4.16 19.62
C THR A 477 0.56 -5.06 19.02
N ILE A 478 1.77 -4.55 18.95
CA ILE A 478 3.01 -5.29 18.67
C ILE A 478 3.83 -5.39 19.97
N ASN A 479 4.09 -6.59 20.45
CA ASN A 479 4.96 -6.85 21.60
C ASN A 479 6.41 -7.11 21.16
N GLY A 480 7.02 -6.16 20.53
CA GLY A 480 8.38 -6.23 19.98
C GLY A 480 8.81 -4.90 19.39
N ASN A 481 10.04 -4.82 18.93
CA ASN A 481 10.57 -3.64 18.27
C ASN A 481 10.05 -3.55 16.84
N VAL A 482 9.85 -2.32 16.35
CA VAL A 482 9.45 -2.04 14.97
C VAL A 482 10.55 -1.24 14.27
N THR A 483 11.09 -1.80 13.19
CA THR A 483 11.95 -1.07 12.26
C THR A 483 11.12 -0.76 11.00
N ASN A 484 10.87 0.51 10.73
CA ASN A 484 10.04 0.96 9.62
C ASN A 484 10.92 1.56 8.51
N GLY A 485 11.04 0.87 7.39
CA GLY A 485 11.62 1.36 6.14
C GLY A 485 10.55 1.51 5.03
N GLY A 486 9.27 1.31 5.35
CA GLY A 486 8.13 1.42 4.46
C GLY A 486 7.04 2.33 5.06
N THR A 487 5.84 1.78 5.25
CA THR A 487 4.70 2.54 5.76
C THR A 487 4.15 1.90 7.04
N LEU A 488 3.97 2.72 8.07
CA LEU A 488 3.11 2.43 9.22
C LEU A 488 1.76 3.13 8.98
N LEU A 489 0.71 2.36 8.72
CA LEU A 489 -0.59 2.84 8.27
C LEU A 489 -1.61 2.72 9.41
N LEU A 490 -1.98 3.84 10.02
CA LEU A 490 -3.03 3.90 11.05
C LEU A 490 -4.37 4.33 10.45
N SER A 491 -4.35 5.14 9.38
CA SER A 491 -5.56 5.69 8.77
C SER A 491 -6.52 4.59 8.33
N ALA A 492 -7.76 4.65 8.82
CA ALA A 492 -8.77 3.67 8.48
C ALA A 492 -9.23 3.78 7.01
N ALA A 493 -9.50 2.64 6.39
CA ALA A 493 -9.97 2.58 4.99
C ALA A 493 -11.35 3.22 4.77
N ASP A 494 -12.16 3.34 5.81
CA ASP A 494 -13.48 3.98 5.80
C ASP A 494 -13.46 5.45 6.25
N ASN A 495 -12.26 6.06 6.34
CA ASN A 495 -12.05 7.42 6.84
C ASN A 495 -12.51 7.65 8.29
N SER A 496 -12.64 6.61 9.11
CA SER A 496 -12.81 6.81 10.55
C SER A 496 -11.51 7.31 11.19
N VAL A 497 -11.65 7.97 12.35
CA VAL A 497 -10.56 8.59 13.11
C VAL A 497 -10.55 8.01 14.51
N GLY A 498 -9.37 7.89 15.13
CA GLY A 498 -9.19 7.41 16.50
C GLY A 498 -8.65 5.99 16.58
N ASN A 499 -7.96 5.50 15.56
CA ASN A 499 -7.22 4.26 15.65
C ASN A 499 -6.03 4.43 16.60
N ASN A 500 -5.87 3.46 17.52
CA ASN A 500 -4.74 3.41 18.42
C ASN A 500 -3.83 2.24 18.05
N PHE A 501 -2.56 2.51 17.79
CA PHE A 501 -1.55 1.50 17.51
C PHE A 501 -0.45 1.54 18.58
N THR A 502 -0.19 0.42 19.21
CA THR A 502 0.80 0.34 20.31
C THR A 502 1.98 -0.54 19.93
N ILE A 503 3.17 -0.01 20.08
CA ILE A 503 4.44 -0.73 19.98
C ILE A 503 4.99 -0.90 21.40
N ASN A 504 4.90 -2.10 21.95
CA ASN A 504 5.51 -2.46 23.24
C ASN A 504 7.00 -2.83 23.02
N GLY A 505 7.76 -1.85 22.60
CA GLY A 505 9.18 -1.96 22.26
C GLY A 505 9.66 -0.65 21.66
N ASP A 506 10.83 -0.68 21.04
CA ASP A 506 11.43 0.48 20.37
C ASP A 506 10.90 0.61 18.94
N TYR A 507 10.85 1.87 18.48
CA TYR A 507 10.57 2.22 17.08
C TYR A 507 11.83 2.78 16.43
N THR A 508 12.15 2.32 15.22
CA THR A 508 13.24 2.87 14.42
C THR A 508 12.74 3.19 13.01
N GLY A 509 12.68 4.47 12.68
CA GLY A 509 12.39 4.92 11.31
C GLY A 509 13.65 4.92 10.44
N SER A 510 13.51 4.60 9.17
CA SER A 510 14.57 4.71 8.15
C SER A 510 14.21 5.79 7.15
N ASP A 511 15.21 6.28 6.41
CA ASP A 511 14.98 7.26 5.33
C ASP A 511 13.86 6.83 4.39
N GLY A 512 12.90 7.71 4.17
CA GLY A 512 11.75 7.47 3.30
C GLY A 512 10.61 6.70 3.94
N SER A 513 10.74 6.29 5.21
CA SER A 513 9.63 5.67 5.93
C SER A 513 8.50 6.66 6.20
N GLN A 514 7.27 6.15 6.26
CA GLN A 514 6.07 6.95 6.46
C GLN A 514 5.24 6.43 7.64
N ILE A 515 4.62 7.36 8.35
CA ILE A 515 3.53 7.11 9.30
C ILE A 515 2.31 7.83 8.75
N VAL A 516 1.21 7.12 8.51
CA VAL A 516 0.01 7.66 7.86
C VAL A 516 -1.17 7.59 8.83
N MET A 517 -1.77 8.73 9.10
CA MET A 517 -2.80 8.91 10.11
C MET A 517 -3.98 9.73 9.59
N ASN A 518 -5.16 9.48 10.14
CA ASN A 518 -6.32 10.34 10.01
C ASN A 518 -6.45 11.23 11.28
N SER A 519 -6.90 12.46 11.08
CA SER A 519 -7.17 13.38 12.18
C SER A 519 -8.37 14.25 11.85
N THR A 520 -9.19 14.56 12.82
CA THR A 520 -10.17 15.63 12.71
C THR A 520 -9.50 16.90 13.19
N LEU A 521 -8.84 17.63 12.28
CA LEU A 521 -8.03 18.79 12.63
C LEU A 521 -8.87 19.90 13.26
N GLY A 522 -8.53 20.30 14.47
CA GLY A 522 -9.25 21.29 15.28
C GLY A 522 -8.45 21.66 16.52
N GLU A 523 -9.14 21.87 17.65
CA GLU A 523 -8.54 22.17 18.96
C GLU A 523 -7.77 20.95 19.53
N ASP A 524 -7.02 21.14 20.62
CA ASP A 524 -6.15 20.14 21.28
C ASP A 524 -6.79 18.77 21.51
N ASN A 525 -8.09 18.71 21.82
CA ASN A 525 -8.81 17.47 22.13
C ASN A 525 -9.54 16.87 20.90
N SER A 526 -9.29 17.36 19.72
CA SER A 526 -9.93 16.84 18.52
C SER A 526 -9.51 15.38 18.26
N PRO A 527 -10.43 14.52 17.74
CA PRO A 527 -10.12 13.13 17.47
C PRO A 527 -8.96 12.99 16.49
N THR A 528 -8.02 12.11 16.81
CA THR A 528 -6.89 11.78 15.93
C THR A 528 -6.51 10.31 16.07
N ASP A 529 -5.91 9.73 15.04
CA ASP A 529 -5.22 8.46 15.16
C ASP A 529 -3.99 8.65 16.05
N HIS A 530 -3.62 7.63 16.81
CA HIS A 530 -2.59 7.73 17.80
C HIS A 530 -1.62 6.55 17.79
N LEU A 531 -0.32 6.84 17.79
CA LEU A 531 0.76 5.86 17.88
C LEU A 531 1.37 5.92 19.29
N THR A 532 1.33 4.82 20.03
CA THR A 532 1.99 4.68 21.32
C THR A 532 3.24 3.81 21.17
N ILE A 533 4.40 4.34 21.55
CA ILE A 533 5.68 3.64 21.63
C ILE A 533 6.08 3.55 23.08
N THR A 534 6.04 2.36 23.69
CA THR A 534 6.38 2.24 25.13
C THR A 534 7.89 2.23 25.40
N GLY A 535 8.69 1.92 24.40
CA GLY A 535 10.14 2.02 24.39
C GLY A 535 10.64 3.35 23.87
N SER A 536 11.81 3.34 23.25
CA SER A 536 12.46 4.52 22.67
C SER A 536 12.18 4.63 21.17
N SER A 537 12.29 5.85 20.63
CA SER A 537 12.18 6.10 19.19
C SER A 537 13.49 6.61 18.61
N PHE A 538 13.85 6.13 17.40
CA PHE A 538 15.10 6.42 16.71
C PHE A 538 14.89 6.65 15.22
N GLY A 539 15.89 7.26 14.57
CA GLY A 539 15.92 7.45 13.12
C GLY A 539 15.00 8.56 12.63
N GLN A 540 14.43 8.44 11.45
CA GLN A 540 13.58 9.47 10.88
C GLN A 540 12.40 8.87 10.12
N SER A 541 11.25 9.58 10.12
CA SER A 541 10.05 9.18 9.39
C SER A 541 9.23 10.40 8.96
N GLY A 542 8.68 10.33 7.75
CA GLY A 542 7.65 11.26 7.33
C GLY A 542 6.32 10.95 8.01
N VAL A 543 5.58 11.98 8.40
CA VAL A 543 4.21 11.85 8.94
C VAL A 543 3.23 12.44 7.95
N SER A 544 2.30 11.64 7.49
CA SER A 544 1.21 12.06 6.59
C SER A 544 -0.09 12.10 7.36
N ILE A 545 -0.69 13.28 7.47
CA ILE A 545 -1.97 13.49 8.13
C ILE A 545 -3.04 13.77 7.06
N THR A 546 -4.18 13.10 7.19
CA THR A 546 -5.37 13.38 6.39
C THR A 546 -6.44 13.97 7.29
N ASN A 547 -6.92 15.16 6.95
CA ASN A 547 -8.03 15.79 7.65
C ASN A 547 -9.35 15.08 7.32
N ILE A 548 -10.03 14.60 8.33
CA ILE A 548 -11.35 13.94 8.19
C ILE A 548 -12.41 14.84 8.83
N GLY A 549 -12.91 15.80 8.06
CA GLY A 549 -14.02 16.66 8.46
C GLY A 549 -13.70 17.69 9.55
N GLY A 550 -12.41 17.90 9.88
CA GLY A 550 -11.99 18.96 10.80
C GLY A 550 -12.11 20.33 10.15
N ALA A 551 -12.71 21.29 10.86
CA ALA A 551 -12.87 22.66 10.37
C ALA A 551 -11.57 23.50 10.48
N GLY A 552 -10.63 23.03 11.30
CA GLY A 552 -9.46 23.79 11.70
C GLY A 552 -9.76 24.69 12.91
N ALA A 553 -8.82 24.81 13.80
CA ALA A 553 -8.89 25.72 14.94
C ALA A 553 -7.49 26.02 15.48
N GLN A 554 -7.41 27.05 16.30
CA GLN A 554 -6.23 27.35 17.08
C GLN A 554 -5.99 26.27 18.13
N THR A 555 -4.77 25.74 18.20
CA THR A 555 -4.34 24.85 19.29
C THR A 555 -3.65 25.64 20.40
N ILE A 556 -3.75 25.15 21.64
CA ILE A 556 -3.07 25.72 22.80
C ILE A 556 -1.88 24.83 23.18
N ASN A 557 -2.14 23.54 23.41
CA ASN A 557 -1.12 22.55 23.79
C ASN A 557 -0.85 21.53 22.68
N GLY A 558 -1.57 21.61 21.56
CA GLY A 558 -1.46 20.70 20.45
C GLY A 558 -2.25 19.40 20.60
N MET A 559 -2.44 18.74 19.48
CA MET A 559 -3.10 17.43 19.37
C MET A 559 -2.02 16.33 19.43
N GLU A 560 -1.95 15.56 20.50
CA GLU A 560 -0.99 14.46 20.62
C GLU A 560 -1.27 13.36 19.60
N ILE A 561 -0.30 13.05 18.75
CA ILE A 561 -0.39 12.00 17.74
C ILE A 561 0.57 10.84 17.97
N VAL A 562 1.69 11.06 18.65
CA VAL A 562 2.65 10.02 19.03
C VAL A 562 3.10 10.22 20.47
N SER A 563 2.90 9.20 21.31
CA SER A 563 3.44 9.16 22.67
C SER A 563 4.62 8.17 22.77
N ILE A 564 5.66 8.56 23.54
CA ILE A 564 6.92 7.84 23.65
C ILE A 564 7.27 7.66 25.11
N GLY A 565 7.39 6.39 25.55
CA GLY A 565 7.68 6.07 26.96
C GLY A 565 9.17 6.06 27.31
N GLY A 566 10.06 6.00 26.33
CA GLY A 566 11.53 5.99 26.50
C GLY A 566 12.18 7.26 25.94
N SER A 567 13.43 7.16 25.45
CA SER A 567 14.09 8.27 24.74
C SER A 567 13.41 8.56 23.42
N SER A 568 13.11 9.83 23.15
CA SER A 568 12.51 10.29 21.89
C SER A 568 13.58 10.94 21.01
N GLU A 569 14.31 10.11 20.26
CA GLU A 569 15.42 10.54 19.39
C GLU A 569 15.04 10.49 17.90
N ALA A 570 13.83 10.00 17.57
CA ALA A 570 13.35 9.98 16.19
C ALA A 570 13.06 11.39 15.69
N GLN A 571 13.44 11.66 14.44
CA GLN A 571 13.05 12.88 13.73
C GLN A 571 11.77 12.60 12.94
N LEU A 572 10.66 13.14 13.39
CA LEU A 572 9.38 13.06 12.68
C LEU A 572 9.14 14.38 11.95
N THR A 573 8.83 14.31 10.67
CA THR A 573 8.58 15.49 9.83
C THR A 573 7.30 15.30 9.03
N LEU A 574 6.53 16.39 8.85
CA LEU A 574 5.35 16.32 7.99
C LEU A 574 5.77 16.05 6.54
N ALA A 575 5.17 15.05 5.93
CA ALA A 575 5.44 14.69 4.54
C ALA A 575 4.85 15.71 3.55
N LYS A 576 3.85 16.46 3.96
CA LYS A 576 3.20 17.54 3.24
C LYS A 576 2.60 18.54 4.24
N PRO A 577 2.34 19.80 3.83
CA PRO A 577 1.61 20.75 4.66
C PRO A 577 0.25 20.20 5.11
N VAL A 578 -0.12 20.45 6.35
CA VAL A 578 -1.35 19.97 6.96
C VAL A 578 -2.24 21.19 7.25
N VAL A 579 -3.31 21.35 6.48
CA VAL A 579 -4.19 22.53 6.55
C VAL A 579 -5.63 22.08 6.78
N ALA A 580 -6.34 22.82 7.66
CA ALA A 580 -7.77 22.72 7.84
C ALA A 580 -8.37 24.11 8.02
N GLY A 581 -9.36 24.46 7.21
CA GLY A 581 -9.89 25.83 7.21
C GLY A 581 -8.79 26.85 6.88
N ALA A 582 -8.67 27.85 7.74
CA ALA A 582 -7.64 28.87 7.62
C ALA A 582 -6.30 28.52 8.30
N TRP A 583 -6.25 27.40 9.02
CA TRP A 583 -5.13 27.05 9.91
C TRP A 583 -4.19 26.05 9.27
N GLU A 584 -2.88 26.27 9.46
CA GLU A 584 -1.82 25.33 9.12
C GLU A 584 -1.24 24.72 10.39
N TYR A 585 -1.12 23.37 10.40
CA TYR A 585 -0.63 22.61 11.55
C TYR A 585 0.80 22.15 11.28
N ASN A 586 1.67 22.41 12.22
CA ASN A 586 3.05 21.95 12.26
C ASN A 586 3.22 20.82 13.28
N LEU A 587 4.30 20.05 13.16
CA LEU A 587 4.58 18.91 14.02
C LEU A 587 5.67 19.27 15.02
N TYR A 588 5.34 19.21 16.31
CA TYR A 588 6.24 19.57 17.41
C TYR A 588 6.55 18.39 18.31
N GLN A 589 7.79 18.31 18.74
CA GLN A 589 8.20 17.45 19.84
C GLN A 589 8.23 18.27 21.13
N HIS A 590 7.42 17.89 22.11
CA HIS A 590 7.40 18.55 23.41
C HIS A 590 8.47 18.00 24.36
N SER A 591 8.68 18.68 25.50
CA SER A 591 9.66 18.29 26.51
C SER A 591 9.39 16.93 27.16
N ASP A 592 8.16 16.40 27.06
CA ASP A 592 7.78 15.05 27.49
C ASP A 592 8.23 13.97 26.50
N GLY A 593 8.77 14.37 25.34
CA GLY A 593 9.20 13.49 24.26
C GLY A 593 8.10 13.11 23.27
N ASN A 594 6.86 13.48 23.52
CA ASN A 594 5.73 13.18 22.64
C ASN A 594 5.66 14.16 21.47
N TRP A 595 4.89 13.77 20.43
CA TRP A 595 4.75 14.58 19.22
C TRP A 595 3.31 15.05 19.06
N TYR A 596 3.17 16.35 18.77
CA TYR A 596 1.91 17.07 18.72
C TYR A 596 1.75 17.80 17.39
N LEU A 597 0.51 17.88 16.89
CA LEU A 597 0.13 18.78 15.80
C LEU A 597 -0.35 20.10 16.42
N GLU A 598 0.26 21.20 16.04
CA GLU A 598 -0.09 22.55 16.52
C GLU A 598 -0.27 23.53 15.37
N SER A 599 -1.25 24.42 15.50
CA SER A 599 -1.45 25.53 14.56
C SER A 599 -0.55 26.72 14.91
N LYS A 600 0.73 26.47 15.15
CA LYS A 600 1.75 27.43 15.55
C LYS A 600 2.97 27.36 14.64
N ALA A 601 3.74 28.45 14.57
CA ALA A 601 4.99 28.52 13.80
C ALA A 601 6.11 27.68 14.42
N THR A 602 6.99 27.12 13.58
CA THR A 602 8.23 26.53 14.06
C THR A 602 9.22 27.64 14.43
N PRO A 603 10.02 27.49 15.51
CA PRO A 603 10.97 28.52 15.95
C PRO A 603 12.04 28.89 14.90
N SER A 604 12.13 28.20 13.78
CA SER A 604 13.09 28.45 12.70
C SER A 604 12.50 29.22 11.49
N ASP A 605 11.22 29.56 11.52
CA ASP A 605 10.51 30.01 10.30
C ASP A 605 10.26 31.52 10.25
N ASP A 606 10.97 32.34 11.06
CA ASP A 606 10.92 33.78 10.94
C ASP A 606 12.06 34.31 10.07
N PRO A 607 11.79 34.67 8.79
CA PRO A 607 12.78 35.29 7.90
C PRO A 607 13.02 36.78 8.19
N SER A 608 12.31 37.37 9.14
CA SER A 608 12.32 38.82 9.39
C SER A 608 13.09 39.27 10.63
N ASP A 609 13.62 38.32 11.41
CA ASP A 609 14.41 38.68 12.62
C ASP A 609 15.91 38.59 12.34
N ASP A 610 16.40 39.46 11.45
CA ASP A 610 17.81 39.77 11.26
C ASP A 610 18.14 41.02 12.09
N THR A 611 17.77 41.02 13.39
CA THR A 611 18.18 41.99 14.37
C THR A 611 19.05 41.31 15.42
N ASP A 612 20.26 41.76 15.46
CA ASP A 612 21.43 41.45 16.27
C ASP A 612 21.13 40.88 17.66
N ASP A 613 21.07 39.53 17.81
CA ASP A 613 20.99 38.79 19.06
C ASP A 613 22.30 38.93 19.87
N GLY A 614 22.63 40.14 20.29
CA GLY A 614 23.74 40.37 21.16
C GLY A 614 23.37 40.05 22.63
N GLY A 615 23.86 38.93 23.14
CA GLY A 615 23.80 38.66 24.57
C GLY A 615 24.50 39.78 25.37
N ASN A 616 23.83 40.41 26.32
CA ASN A 616 24.43 41.39 27.24
C ASN A 616 24.93 40.69 28.50
N THR A 617 26.12 41.02 28.99
CA THR A 617 26.67 40.50 30.24
C THR A 617 26.95 41.69 31.14
N ASP A 618 26.24 41.78 32.26
CA ASP A 618 26.41 42.80 33.27
C ASP A 618 26.89 42.18 34.60
N ASP A 619 28.05 42.63 35.13
CA ASP A 619 28.71 42.12 36.34
C ASP A 619 28.44 42.97 37.61
N GLY A 620 27.59 44.00 37.51
CA GLY A 620 27.33 44.92 38.65
C GLY A 620 25.86 45.02 39.00
N GLY A 621 25.56 45.28 40.24
CA GLY A 621 24.18 45.55 40.60
C GLY A 621 23.64 46.86 39.96
N ASN A 622 22.53 46.78 39.30
CA ASN A 622 21.86 47.91 38.66
C ASN A 622 20.57 48.29 39.38
N THR A 623 20.22 49.56 39.34
CA THR A 623 18.94 50.08 39.85
C THR A 623 18.26 50.87 38.76
N ASP A 624 17.18 50.36 38.22
CA ASP A 624 16.40 51.03 37.18
C ASP A 624 15.04 51.53 37.73
N ASN A 625 14.64 52.73 37.36
CA ASN A 625 13.41 53.38 37.81
C ASN A 625 12.41 53.59 36.65
N GLY A 626 12.69 53.11 35.44
CA GLY A 626 11.86 53.18 34.26
C GLY A 626 11.55 51.80 33.68
N GLY A 627 10.61 51.74 32.80
CA GLY A 627 10.39 50.51 32.04
C GLY A 627 11.56 50.26 31.06
N ASN A 628 12.08 49.04 30.98
CA ASN A 628 13.11 48.61 30.05
C ASN A 628 12.55 47.56 29.09
N THR A 629 13.02 47.59 27.88
CA THR A 629 12.68 46.56 26.84
C THR A 629 13.98 46.04 26.25
N ASP A 630 14.25 44.76 26.43
CA ASP A 630 15.46 44.10 25.92
C ASP A 630 15.07 42.91 25.02
N ASP A 631 15.58 42.90 23.81
CA ASP A 631 15.31 41.88 22.80
C ASP A 631 16.39 40.80 22.72
N GLY A 632 17.43 40.85 23.59
CA GLY A 632 18.53 39.88 23.65
C GLY A 632 18.57 39.11 24.97
N GLY A 633 19.28 38.03 25.03
CA GLY A 633 19.52 37.29 26.27
C GLY A 633 20.40 38.09 27.21
N ASN A 634 19.98 38.34 28.46
CA ASN A 634 20.75 39.06 29.48
C ASN A 634 21.33 38.10 30.51
N THR A 635 22.59 38.36 30.95
CA THR A 635 23.22 37.63 32.06
C THR A 635 23.66 38.64 33.11
N ASP A 636 23.07 38.58 34.30
CA ASP A 636 23.39 39.45 35.41
C ASP A 636 24.00 38.63 36.57
N ASP A 637 25.21 39.01 37.02
CA ASP A 637 25.95 38.37 38.11
C ASP A 637 25.86 39.15 39.42
N GLY A 638 25.19 40.32 39.45
CA GLY A 638 24.94 41.14 40.62
C GLY A 638 23.45 41.18 41.01
N GLY A 639 23.10 41.67 42.15
CA GLY A 639 21.67 41.88 42.49
C GLY A 639 21.09 43.09 41.74
N ASN A 640 19.99 42.92 41.05
CA ASN A 640 19.29 44.00 40.34
C ASN A 640 18.02 44.44 41.06
N THR A 641 17.64 45.71 40.94
CA THR A 641 16.40 46.25 41.51
C THR A 641 15.67 47.11 40.49
N ASP A 642 14.56 46.62 40.02
CA ASP A 642 13.70 47.32 39.07
C ASP A 642 12.44 47.86 39.71
N ASN A 643 12.12 49.08 39.43
CA ASN A 643 10.93 49.77 39.92
C ASN A 643 9.90 50.16 38.88
N GLY A 644 10.14 49.78 37.61
CA GLY A 644 9.23 49.94 36.46
C GLY A 644 8.83 48.60 35.89
N GLY A 645 7.98 48.57 34.92
CA GLY A 645 7.68 47.34 34.17
C GLY A 645 8.84 47.00 33.22
N ASN A 646 9.34 45.75 33.21
CA ASN A 646 10.38 45.28 32.31
C ASN A 646 9.81 44.31 31.29
N THR A 647 10.34 44.30 30.09
CA THR A 647 9.91 43.34 29.04
C THR A 647 11.15 42.76 28.38
N ASP A 648 11.39 41.48 28.57
CA ASP A 648 12.50 40.74 27.98
C ASP A 648 11.99 39.75 26.97
N ASP A 649 12.49 39.79 25.73
CA ASP A 649 12.16 38.86 24.68
C ASP A 649 13.25 37.78 24.44
N GLY A 650 14.35 37.81 25.18
CA GLY A 650 15.43 36.79 25.14
C GLY A 650 15.48 35.97 26.42
N GLY A 651 16.31 34.97 26.46
CA GLY A 651 16.57 34.21 27.69
C GLY A 651 17.42 34.99 28.67
N ASN A 652 16.95 35.19 29.88
CA ASN A 652 17.67 35.88 30.94
C ASN A 652 18.31 34.93 31.96
N THR A 653 19.51 35.24 32.45
CA THR A 653 20.18 34.43 33.48
C THR A 653 20.67 35.32 34.61
N ASP A 654 20.01 35.25 35.75
CA ASP A 654 20.39 35.98 36.97
C ASP A 654 21.11 35.08 37.98
N ASN A 655 22.29 35.51 38.43
CA ASN A 655 23.08 34.82 39.44
C ASN A 655 23.14 35.54 40.78
N GLY A 656 22.48 36.69 40.94
CA GLY A 656 22.32 37.47 42.16
C GLY A 656 20.87 37.49 42.62
N GLY A 657 20.60 38.10 43.74
CA GLY A 657 19.21 38.32 44.16
C GLY A 657 18.60 39.52 43.43
N ASN A 658 17.49 39.34 42.76
CA ASN A 658 16.78 40.40 42.02
C ASN A 658 15.53 40.88 42.79
N THR A 659 15.16 42.12 42.65
CA THR A 659 13.94 42.68 43.28
C THR A 659 13.21 43.55 42.29
N ASP A 660 12.06 43.08 41.81
CA ASP A 660 11.18 43.80 40.93
C ASP A 660 9.94 44.35 41.65
N ASN A 661 9.63 45.63 41.40
CA ASN A 661 8.48 46.31 41.99
C ASN A 661 7.45 46.76 40.95
N GLY A 662 7.65 46.44 39.68
CA GLY A 662 6.70 46.67 38.57
C GLY A 662 6.15 45.39 38.00
N GLY A 663 5.30 45.46 37.00
CA GLY A 663 4.91 44.29 36.24
C GLY A 663 6.04 43.89 35.27
N ASN A 664 6.54 42.66 35.32
CA ASN A 664 7.56 42.13 34.37
C ASN A 664 6.94 41.22 33.34
N THR A 665 7.44 41.26 32.14
CA THR A 665 6.99 40.36 31.05
C THR A 665 8.20 39.77 30.38
N ASP A 666 8.42 38.47 30.59
CA ASP A 666 9.48 37.69 29.96
C ASP A 666 8.93 36.79 28.90
N ASN A 667 9.46 36.89 27.70
CA ASN A 667 9.06 36.05 26.55
C ASN A 667 10.11 34.98 26.20
N GLY A 668 11.26 34.94 26.86
CA GLY A 668 12.29 33.93 26.72
C GLY A 668 12.37 32.98 27.91
N GLY A 669 13.27 32.04 27.87
CA GLY A 669 13.54 31.16 29.00
C GLY A 669 14.40 31.91 30.06
N ASN A 670 13.93 32.07 31.27
CA ASN A 670 14.66 32.72 32.33
C ASN A 670 15.31 31.71 33.28
N THR A 671 16.53 32.01 33.78
CA THR A 671 17.23 31.13 34.73
C THR A 671 17.72 31.97 35.88
N ASP A 672 17.09 31.84 37.06
CA ASP A 672 17.47 32.51 38.28
C ASP A 672 18.24 31.57 39.23
N ASN A 673 19.44 31.97 39.62
CA ASN A 673 20.29 31.25 40.59
C ASN A 673 20.40 31.95 41.94
N GLY A 674 19.73 33.08 42.16
CA GLY A 674 19.67 33.81 43.40
C GLY A 674 18.26 33.84 44.01
N GLY A 675 18.06 34.48 45.10
CA GLY A 675 16.71 34.73 45.64
C GLY A 675 16.07 35.92 44.93
N ASN A 676 14.95 35.74 44.24
CA ASN A 676 14.24 36.82 43.58
C ASN A 676 13.01 37.26 44.37
N THR A 677 12.66 38.55 44.34
CA THR A 677 11.47 39.09 45.02
C THR A 677 10.67 39.98 44.08
N ASP A 678 9.53 39.50 43.64
CA ASP A 678 8.61 40.24 42.76
C ASP A 678 7.43 40.81 43.55
N ASN A 679 7.14 42.08 43.39
CA ASN A 679 6.04 42.79 44.03
C ASN A 679 4.98 43.30 43.03
N GLY A 680 5.10 42.99 41.74
CA GLY A 680 4.17 43.34 40.70
C GLY A 680 3.49 42.11 40.12
N GLY A 681 2.65 42.28 39.10
CA GLY A 681 2.14 41.18 38.32
C GLY A 681 3.21 40.77 37.28
N ASN A 682 3.67 39.53 37.31
CA ASN A 682 4.66 39.02 36.37
C ASN A 682 4.01 38.12 35.33
N THR A 683 4.45 38.19 34.09
CA THR A 683 3.95 37.31 33.00
C THR A 683 5.14 36.68 32.32
N ASP A 684 5.32 35.37 32.55
CA ASP A 684 6.33 34.55 31.89
C ASP A 684 5.71 33.74 30.78
N ASN A 685 6.24 33.84 29.57
CA ASN A 685 5.82 33.12 28.39
C ASN A 685 6.88 32.10 27.93
N GLY A 686 7.97 31.93 28.66
CA GLY A 686 9.02 30.95 28.37
C GLY A 686 9.15 29.90 29.47
N GLY A 687 10.06 28.94 29.31
CA GLY A 687 10.42 28.00 30.35
C GLY A 687 11.29 28.69 31.40
N ASN A 688 10.81 28.82 32.63
CA ASN A 688 11.57 29.44 33.72
C ASN A 688 12.24 28.36 34.59
N THR A 689 13.52 28.54 34.91
CA THR A 689 14.26 27.66 35.83
C THR A 689 14.76 28.47 37.04
N ASP A 690 14.17 28.22 38.17
CA ASP A 690 14.47 28.91 39.44
C ASP A 690 15.24 27.96 40.39
N ASN A 691 16.49 28.29 40.73
CA ASN A 691 17.36 27.54 41.64
C ASN A 691 17.57 28.24 43.00
N GLY A 692 16.92 29.40 43.23
CA GLY A 692 16.95 30.14 44.50
C GLY A 692 15.60 30.12 45.20
N GLY A 693 15.50 30.76 46.33
CA GLY A 693 14.20 31.01 46.95
C GLY A 693 13.54 32.22 46.33
N ASN A 694 12.45 32.03 45.58
CA ASN A 694 11.66 33.10 44.98
C ASN A 694 10.49 33.50 45.89
N THR A 695 10.25 34.81 46.06
CA THR A 695 9.10 35.33 46.81
C THR A 695 8.28 36.24 45.91
N ASP A 696 7.12 35.74 45.49
CA ASP A 696 6.18 36.44 44.64
C ASP A 696 5.01 36.99 45.45
N ASN A 697 4.81 38.29 45.43
CA ASN A 697 3.74 39.00 46.09
C ASN A 697 2.68 39.60 45.15
N GLY A 698 2.81 39.38 43.84
CA GLY A 698 1.84 39.77 42.82
C GLY A 698 1.09 38.57 42.24
N GLY A 699 0.18 38.80 41.35
CA GLY A 699 -0.40 37.71 40.53
C GLY A 699 0.60 37.31 39.44
N ASN A 700 1.18 36.12 39.52
CA ASN A 700 2.02 35.57 38.45
C ASN A 700 1.14 34.77 37.48
N THR A 701 1.24 35.06 36.22
CA THR A 701 0.61 34.26 35.18
C THR A 701 1.72 33.59 34.39
N ASP A 702 1.96 32.30 34.70
CA ASP A 702 2.91 31.47 33.98
C ASP A 702 2.15 30.74 32.85
N ASN A 703 2.47 31.09 31.61
CA ASN A 703 1.96 30.46 30.44
C ASN A 703 3.04 29.55 29.81
N GLY A 704 3.77 28.75 30.60
CA GLY A 704 4.84 27.87 30.15
C GLY A 704 4.51 26.91 29.00
N GLY A 705 3.55 27.22 28.17
CA GLY A 705 3.26 26.65 26.91
C GLY A 705 3.88 27.50 25.79
N ASN A 706 4.45 26.82 24.82
CA ASN A 706 5.05 27.35 23.62
C ASN A 706 4.23 28.49 22.98
N ASN A 707 4.65 29.74 23.19
CA ASN A 707 4.00 30.92 22.59
C ASN A 707 4.46 31.20 21.16
N ALA A 708 4.80 30.15 20.40
CA ALA A 708 5.01 30.34 18.99
C ALA A 708 3.76 30.99 18.36
N PRO A 709 3.90 31.99 17.49
CA PRO A 709 2.77 32.64 16.88
C PRO A 709 1.95 31.69 16.03
N GLU A 710 0.68 31.98 15.92
CA GLU A 710 -0.28 31.20 15.13
C GLU A 710 0.04 31.27 13.63
N VAL A 711 -0.13 30.17 12.91
CA VAL A 711 0.16 30.09 11.49
C VAL A 711 -1.12 29.87 10.69
N MET A 712 -1.40 30.80 9.78
CA MET A 712 -2.45 30.63 8.79
C MET A 712 -1.88 30.06 7.48
N ALA A 713 -2.77 29.48 6.68
CA ALA A 713 -2.44 29.04 5.34
C ALA A 713 -2.35 30.23 4.39
N PRO A 714 -1.31 30.40 3.57
CA PRO A 714 -1.17 31.51 2.66
C PRO A 714 -2.25 31.55 1.56
N GLU A 715 -2.90 30.43 1.29
CA GLU A 715 -4.03 30.35 0.36
C GLU A 715 -5.18 31.29 0.73
N VAL A 716 -5.33 31.61 2.00
CA VAL A 716 -6.32 32.58 2.52
C VAL A 716 -6.26 33.93 1.81
N GLY A 717 -5.06 34.52 1.74
CA GLY A 717 -4.90 35.82 1.07
C GLY A 717 -5.06 35.73 -0.45
N ALA A 718 -4.71 34.60 -1.05
CA ALA A 718 -4.92 34.35 -2.48
C ALA A 718 -6.43 34.27 -2.83
N TYR A 719 -7.25 33.61 -2.02
CA TYR A 719 -8.72 33.58 -2.17
C TYR A 719 -9.33 34.97 -1.96
N LEU A 720 -8.95 35.67 -0.90
CA LEU A 720 -9.43 37.04 -0.62
C LEU A 720 -9.03 38.01 -1.71
N GLY A 721 -7.77 37.98 -2.14
CA GLY A 721 -7.28 38.83 -3.23
C GLY A 721 -7.99 38.58 -4.54
N ASN A 722 -8.28 37.34 -4.89
CA ASN A 722 -9.08 36.99 -6.07
C ASN A 722 -10.51 37.54 -5.96
N TYR A 723 -11.15 37.36 -4.80
CA TYR A 723 -12.51 37.81 -4.57
C TYR A 723 -12.64 39.35 -4.71
N LEU A 724 -11.77 40.11 -4.04
CA LEU A 724 -11.71 41.55 -4.12
C LEU A 724 -11.33 42.05 -5.50
N ALA A 725 -10.42 41.37 -6.18
CA ALA A 725 -10.04 41.72 -7.55
C ALA A 725 -11.22 41.52 -8.51
N ALA A 726 -11.96 40.43 -8.44
CA ALA A 726 -13.16 40.21 -9.25
C ALA A 726 -14.22 41.26 -9.00
N GLN A 727 -14.48 41.60 -7.73
CA GLN A 727 -15.46 42.60 -7.36
C GLN A 727 -15.10 44.03 -7.84
N GLY A 728 -13.80 44.37 -7.76
CA GLY A 728 -13.29 45.70 -8.07
C GLY A 728 -12.81 45.93 -9.51
N MET A 729 -12.59 44.85 -10.30
CA MET A 729 -11.87 44.89 -11.57
C MET A 729 -12.43 45.93 -12.56
N PHE A 730 -13.71 45.92 -12.78
CA PHE A 730 -14.36 46.76 -13.81
C PHE A 730 -15.05 48.00 -13.26
N LEU A 731 -14.89 48.30 -11.97
CA LEU A 731 -15.43 49.50 -11.38
C LEU A 731 -14.72 50.74 -11.95
N HIS A 732 -15.51 51.73 -12.41
CA HIS A 732 -14.97 52.91 -13.03
C HIS A 732 -15.84 54.12 -12.77
N LYS A 733 -15.27 55.30 -12.91
CA LYS A 733 -15.96 56.61 -12.89
C LYS A 733 -16.12 57.16 -14.29
N ARG A 734 -16.95 58.19 -14.47
CA ARG A 734 -17.12 58.87 -15.75
C ARG A 734 -15.77 59.23 -16.38
N ASP A 735 -14.84 59.80 -15.59
CA ASP A 735 -13.55 60.26 -16.07
C ASP A 735 -12.60 59.14 -16.55
N ASP A 736 -12.90 57.91 -16.30
CA ASP A 736 -12.13 56.77 -16.80
C ASP A 736 -12.41 56.48 -18.27
N ARG A 737 -13.57 56.89 -18.78
CA ARG A 737 -14.00 56.66 -20.16
C ARG A 737 -14.24 57.91 -20.97
N ASP A 738 -14.36 59.09 -20.33
CA ASP A 738 -14.60 60.36 -21.04
C ASP A 738 -13.78 61.49 -20.44
N GLN A 739 -12.77 61.94 -21.12
CA GLN A 739 -11.92 63.08 -20.79
C GLN A 739 -11.78 64.07 -21.99
N ILE A 740 -12.79 64.05 -22.89
CA ILE A 740 -12.80 64.93 -24.06
C ILE A 740 -12.85 66.40 -23.59
N THR A 741 -11.95 67.22 -24.09
CA THR A 741 -11.81 68.63 -23.69
C THR A 741 -12.76 69.55 -24.43
N PHE A 742 -13.18 69.15 -25.63
CA PHE A 742 -14.12 69.94 -26.48
C PHE A 742 -14.97 68.95 -27.29
N ARG A 743 -16.29 69.17 -27.36
CA ARG A 743 -17.25 68.29 -28.05
C ARG A 743 -18.40 69.08 -28.68
N ASN A 744 -18.79 68.74 -29.91
CA ASN A 744 -20.00 69.26 -30.56
C ASN A 744 -21.24 68.43 -30.14
N GLU A 745 -22.41 68.92 -30.47
CA GLU A 745 -23.69 68.30 -30.06
C GLU A 745 -23.87 66.90 -30.67
N ASP A 746 -23.50 66.79 -31.96
CA ASP A 746 -23.66 65.52 -32.71
C ASP A 746 -22.48 64.60 -32.62
N ASP A 747 -21.35 64.96 -31.99
CA ASP A 747 -20.15 64.11 -31.89
C ASP A 747 -20.45 62.88 -31.01
N LEU A 748 -20.26 61.69 -31.59
CA LEU A 748 -20.19 60.42 -30.85
C LEU A 748 -18.77 60.19 -30.47
N ASN A 749 -18.57 59.38 -29.39
CA ASN A 749 -17.25 59.07 -28.86
C ASN A 749 -17.03 57.56 -28.84
N THR A 750 -15.91 57.15 -29.37
CA THR A 750 -15.35 55.78 -29.11
C THR A 750 -14.17 55.94 -28.21
N TRP A 751 -14.13 55.18 -27.16
CA TRP A 751 -13.11 55.29 -26.13
C TRP A 751 -12.47 53.90 -25.82
N MET A 752 -11.23 53.98 -25.41
CA MET A 752 -10.48 52.81 -24.92
C MET A 752 -9.60 53.24 -23.78
N TYR A 753 -9.60 52.49 -22.70
CA TYR A 753 -8.61 52.71 -21.65
C TYR A 753 -7.90 51.42 -21.22
N VAL A 754 -6.66 51.63 -20.78
CA VAL A 754 -5.88 50.63 -20.01
C VAL A 754 -5.68 51.19 -18.61
N LYS A 755 -6.07 50.44 -17.59
CA LYS A 755 -5.90 50.77 -16.17
C LYS A 755 -5.07 49.66 -15.50
N GLY A 756 -4.00 50.03 -14.82
CA GLY A 756 -3.26 49.18 -13.91
C GLY A 756 -3.41 49.64 -12.49
N ARG A 757 -3.56 48.74 -11.55
CA ARG A 757 -3.61 49.02 -10.10
C ARG A 757 -2.83 47.94 -9.34
N TYR A 758 -2.02 48.39 -8.40
CA TYR A 758 -1.33 47.56 -7.42
C TYR A 758 -1.84 47.96 -6.04
N HIS A 759 -2.11 47.01 -5.17
CA HIS A 759 -2.42 47.25 -3.78
C HIS A 759 -1.89 46.17 -2.89
N GLU A 760 -1.50 46.56 -1.69
CA GLU A 760 -1.09 45.72 -0.58
C GLU A 760 -2.19 45.75 0.46
N ASN A 761 -2.43 44.63 1.11
CA ASN A 761 -3.44 44.46 2.12
C ASN A 761 -3.13 43.29 3.05
N ASP A 762 -3.70 43.36 4.26
CA ASP A 762 -3.61 42.28 5.26
C ASP A 762 -4.98 41.62 5.45
N ALA A 763 -4.98 40.42 6.02
CA ALA A 763 -6.17 39.66 6.37
C ALA A 763 -5.96 38.82 7.62
N GLY A 764 -7.08 38.43 8.26
CA GLY A 764 -7.07 37.57 9.43
C GLY A 764 -6.41 38.22 10.66
N GLY A 765 -6.49 39.56 10.78
CA GLY A 765 -5.87 40.31 11.89
C GLY A 765 -4.35 40.32 11.78
N ASP A 766 -3.84 40.74 10.64
CA ASP A 766 -2.41 40.83 10.27
C ASP A 766 -1.67 39.49 10.16
N LYS A 767 -2.34 38.33 10.14
CA LYS A 767 -1.68 37.02 10.03
C LYS A 767 -1.33 36.62 8.59
N VAL A 768 -1.98 37.24 7.61
CA VAL A 768 -1.74 37.01 6.18
C VAL A 768 -1.60 38.33 5.48
N SER A 769 -0.53 38.51 4.71
CA SER A 769 -0.33 39.68 3.84
C SER A 769 -0.47 39.27 2.38
N TYR A 770 -1.08 40.10 1.57
CA TYR A 770 -1.17 39.84 0.14
C TYR A 770 -1.08 41.11 -0.68
N ASP A 771 -0.48 41.02 -1.85
CA ASP A 771 -0.47 42.08 -2.84
C ASP A 771 -1.18 41.63 -4.11
N THR A 772 -1.88 42.57 -4.75
CA THR A 772 -2.61 42.29 -5.97
C THR A 772 -2.32 43.32 -7.05
N THR A 773 -1.91 42.83 -8.22
CA THR A 773 -1.76 43.63 -9.43
C THR A 773 -2.91 43.34 -10.37
N THR A 774 -3.72 44.38 -10.67
CA THR A 774 -4.85 44.29 -11.59
C THR A 774 -4.58 45.10 -12.85
N THR A 775 -4.85 44.54 -14.02
CA THR A 775 -4.78 45.22 -15.33
C THR A 775 -6.07 45.04 -16.07
N VAL A 776 -6.65 46.16 -16.55
CA VAL A 776 -7.94 46.19 -17.27
C VAL A 776 -7.79 46.92 -18.58
N LEU A 777 -8.29 46.33 -19.63
CA LEU A 777 -8.56 46.98 -20.92
C LEU A 777 -10.07 47.08 -21.09
N GLN A 778 -10.57 48.27 -21.30
CA GLN A 778 -11.99 48.47 -21.58
C GLN A 778 -12.19 49.39 -22.79
N VAL A 779 -13.13 49.05 -23.63
CA VAL A 779 -13.49 49.79 -24.84
C VAL A 779 -14.98 50.03 -24.85
N GLY A 780 -15.39 51.13 -25.43
CA GLY A 780 -16.79 51.44 -25.58
C GLY A 780 -17.04 52.51 -26.61
N SER A 781 -18.30 52.65 -26.99
CA SER A 781 -18.70 53.62 -27.98
C SER A 781 -20.11 54.16 -27.72
N ASP A 782 -20.29 55.49 -27.94
CA ASP A 782 -21.60 56.04 -27.95
C ASP A 782 -22.36 55.53 -29.18
N PHE A 783 -23.61 55.16 -29.01
CA PHE A 783 -24.54 54.82 -30.09
C PHE A 783 -25.68 55.84 -30.18
N MET A 784 -25.77 56.77 -29.22
CA MET A 784 -26.79 57.82 -29.19
C MET A 784 -26.22 59.10 -28.59
N SER A 785 -26.51 60.26 -29.29
CA SER A 785 -26.37 61.60 -28.76
C SER A 785 -27.70 62.31 -29.02
N LYS A 786 -28.36 62.76 -27.93
CA LYS A 786 -29.68 63.37 -27.96
C LYS A 786 -29.65 64.71 -27.25
N PRO A 787 -29.77 65.89 -28.00
CA PRO A 787 -29.96 67.18 -27.39
C PRO A 787 -31.24 67.19 -26.55
N MET A 788 -31.18 67.84 -25.38
CA MET A 788 -32.28 68.12 -24.45
C MET A 788 -32.35 69.62 -24.18
N ASP A 789 -33.46 70.15 -23.59
CA ASP A 789 -33.67 71.58 -23.35
C ASP A 789 -32.51 72.26 -22.59
N ASN A 790 -31.89 71.51 -21.65
CA ASN A 790 -30.75 71.97 -20.84
C ASN A 790 -29.60 70.95 -20.88
N GLY A 791 -29.03 70.68 -22.02
CA GLY A 791 -27.88 69.79 -22.09
C GLY A 791 -28.01 68.67 -23.13
N ILE A 792 -27.16 67.69 -23.08
CA ILE A 792 -27.18 66.49 -23.95
C ILE A 792 -27.10 65.23 -23.19
N LEU A 793 -27.95 64.29 -23.57
CA LEU A 793 -27.89 62.84 -23.11
C LEU A 793 -27.16 62.00 -24.14
N ARG A 794 -26.12 61.31 -23.70
CA ARG A 794 -25.42 60.30 -24.50
C ARG A 794 -25.61 58.95 -23.87
N ALA A 795 -25.69 57.92 -24.67
CA ALA A 795 -25.68 56.54 -24.22
C ALA A 795 -24.77 55.69 -25.11
N GLY A 796 -24.17 54.71 -24.54
CA GLY A 796 -23.25 53.83 -25.24
C GLY A 796 -23.17 52.44 -24.63
N GLY A 797 -22.43 51.58 -25.33
CA GLY A 797 -22.10 50.22 -24.86
C GLY A 797 -20.62 50.10 -24.60
N MET A 798 -20.27 49.17 -23.75
CA MET A 798 -18.90 48.93 -23.37
C MET A 798 -18.63 47.42 -23.18
N PHE A 799 -17.39 47.06 -23.43
CA PHE A 799 -16.86 45.72 -23.25
C PHE A 799 -15.46 45.81 -22.62
N GLY A 800 -15.13 44.92 -21.71
CA GLY A 800 -13.83 44.90 -21.04
C GLY A 800 -13.26 43.53 -20.86
N ALA A 801 -11.95 43.47 -20.76
CA ALA A 801 -11.18 42.31 -20.34
C ALA A 801 -10.16 42.76 -19.30
N GLY A 802 -9.98 41.95 -18.30
CA GLY A 802 -9.05 42.23 -17.19
C GLY A 802 -8.39 40.99 -16.64
N GLN A 803 -7.26 41.20 -15.99
CA GLN A 803 -6.55 40.17 -15.26
C GLN A 803 -6.05 40.75 -13.93
N ALA A 804 -6.19 39.97 -12.89
CA ALA A 804 -5.54 40.25 -11.62
C ALA A 804 -4.62 39.08 -11.23
N LYS A 805 -3.55 39.41 -10.55
CA LYS A 805 -2.62 38.45 -9.93
C LYS A 805 -2.38 38.89 -8.51
N THR A 806 -2.58 37.93 -7.60
CA THR A 806 -2.36 38.10 -6.18
C THR A 806 -1.18 37.24 -5.77
N HIS A 807 -0.29 37.78 -4.97
CA HIS A 807 0.72 37.04 -4.21
C HIS A 807 0.37 37.13 -2.74
N SER A 808 0.46 36.03 -2.02
CA SER A 808 0.04 35.95 -0.63
C SER A 808 1.06 35.18 0.19
N ASP A 809 1.46 35.80 1.29
CA ASP A 809 2.33 35.25 2.32
C ASP A 809 1.59 35.23 3.67
N ALA A 810 1.74 34.18 4.44
CA ALA A 810 1.26 34.16 5.81
C ALA A 810 2.43 34.39 6.76
N LYS A 811 2.22 35.19 7.82
CA LYS A 811 3.25 35.42 8.83
C LYS A 811 3.68 34.09 9.46
N HIS A 812 4.95 33.93 9.66
CA HIS A 812 5.55 32.73 10.25
C HIS A 812 5.31 31.44 9.43
N ASN A 813 4.98 31.57 8.15
CA ASN A 813 4.84 30.46 7.23
C ASN A 813 5.83 30.60 6.07
N VAL A 814 6.64 29.58 5.83
CA VAL A 814 7.63 29.57 4.71
C VAL A 814 6.99 29.35 3.33
N ARG A 815 5.71 29.09 3.29
CA ARG A 815 4.95 28.86 2.05
C ARG A 815 4.35 30.17 1.56
N ASP A 816 4.16 30.24 0.26
CA ASP A 816 3.42 31.29 -0.44
C ASP A 816 2.25 30.70 -1.23
N ALA A 817 1.32 31.54 -1.62
CA ALA A 817 0.24 31.20 -2.53
C ALA A 817 0.03 32.30 -3.58
N GLN A 818 -0.49 31.91 -4.71
CA GLN A 818 -0.79 32.83 -5.82
C GLN A 818 -2.24 32.71 -6.23
N GLY A 819 -2.89 33.86 -6.33
CA GLY A 819 -4.21 34.03 -6.92
C GLY A 819 -4.13 34.59 -8.34
N LYS A 820 -5.06 34.21 -9.17
CA LYS A 820 -5.22 34.78 -10.52
C LYS A 820 -6.70 34.91 -10.87
N VAL A 821 -7.09 36.04 -11.47
CA VAL A 821 -8.45 36.26 -11.95
C VAL A 821 -8.36 36.76 -13.40
N ASP A 822 -8.99 36.07 -14.33
CA ASP A 822 -9.22 36.53 -15.69
C ASP A 822 -10.70 36.90 -15.82
N GLY A 823 -10.98 38.15 -16.16
CA GLY A 823 -12.34 38.68 -16.21
C GLY A 823 -12.74 39.30 -17.56
N PHE A 824 -14.02 39.20 -17.86
CA PHE A 824 -14.66 39.83 -18.99
C PHE A 824 -15.94 40.55 -18.56
N ASN A 825 -16.25 41.71 -19.12
CA ASN A 825 -17.53 42.36 -18.87
C ASN A 825 -18.19 42.91 -20.12
N VAL A 826 -19.49 43.12 -20.04
CA VAL A 826 -20.30 43.84 -20.99
C VAL A 826 -21.23 44.78 -20.24
N GLY A 827 -21.37 45.98 -20.73
CA GLY A 827 -22.19 46.99 -20.06
C GLY A 827 -22.76 48.09 -20.96
N LEU A 828 -23.64 48.87 -20.34
CA LEU A 828 -24.23 50.05 -20.95
C LEU A 828 -23.96 51.24 -20.04
N TYR A 829 -23.87 52.45 -20.65
CA TYR A 829 -23.74 53.70 -19.91
C TYR A 829 -24.58 54.79 -20.51
N ALA A 830 -24.92 55.77 -19.71
CA ALA A 830 -25.59 57.01 -20.13
C ALA A 830 -25.07 58.20 -19.31
N THR A 831 -24.77 59.27 -19.99
CA THR A 831 -24.27 60.54 -19.41
C THR A 831 -25.12 61.72 -19.90
N TRP A 832 -25.73 62.44 -18.99
CA TRP A 832 -26.29 63.70 -19.23
C TRP A 832 -25.31 64.80 -18.80
N GLN A 833 -25.04 65.80 -19.67
CA GLN A 833 -24.11 66.91 -19.44
C GLN A 833 -24.78 68.22 -19.80
N GLU A 834 -24.76 69.21 -18.91
CA GLU A 834 -25.40 70.49 -19.07
C GLU A 834 -24.71 71.35 -20.16
N ASP A 835 -23.42 71.67 -20.04
CA ASP A 835 -22.61 72.30 -21.06
C ASP A 835 -21.66 71.28 -21.74
N GLN A 836 -21.87 71.07 -22.98
CA GLN A 836 -21.13 70.16 -23.77
C GLN A 836 -19.81 70.64 -24.31
N LYS A 837 -19.74 71.84 -24.72
CA LYS A 837 -18.55 72.34 -25.41
C LYS A 837 -17.34 72.34 -24.54
N LEU A 838 -17.50 72.73 -23.29
CA LEU A 838 -16.41 72.89 -22.34
C LEU A 838 -16.53 71.92 -21.12
N ARG A 839 -17.61 71.12 -21.12
CA ARG A 839 -17.93 70.21 -19.96
C ARG A 839 -18.03 71.03 -18.67
N LEU A 840 -18.78 72.12 -18.71
CA LEU A 840 -19.12 72.94 -17.54
C LEU A 840 -20.54 72.62 -17.07
N GLY A 841 -20.89 73.13 -15.91
CA GLY A 841 -22.20 72.91 -15.34
C GLY A 841 -22.35 71.50 -14.72
N SER A 842 -23.57 71.06 -14.56
CA SER A 842 -23.94 69.79 -13.94
C SER A 842 -23.85 68.63 -14.93
N TYR A 843 -23.57 67.46 -14.38
CA TYR A 843 -23.69 66.18 -15.07
C TYR A 843 -24.27 65.10 -14.18
N VAL A 844 -24.89 64.13 -14.84
CA VAL A 844 -25.31 62.85 -14.25
C VAL A 844 -24.81 61.77 -15.16
N ASP A 845 -24.10 60.83 -14.59
CA ASP A 845 -23.54 59.66 -15.27
C ASP A 845 -24.01 58.37 -14.60
N THR A 846 -24.39 57.40 -15.39
CA THR A 846 -24.81 56.09 -14.90
C THR A 846 -24.30 55.02 -15.82
N TRP A 847 -23.95 53.89 -15.24
CA TRP A 847 -23.62 52.68 -16.00
C TRP A 847 -24.08 51.42 -15.25
N ALA A 848 -24.26 50.35 -16.01
CA ALA A 848 -24.48 49.01 -15.49
C ALA A 848 -23.73 47.98 -16.34
N ALA A 849 -23.12 47.03 -15.73
CA ALA A 849 -22.33 45.99 -16.38
C ALA A 849 -22.52 44.62 -15.72
N TYR A 850 -22.41 43.58 -16.52
CA TYR A 850 -22.35 42.20 -16.09
C TYR A 850 -20.96 41.64 -16.42
N SER A 851 -20.39 40.85 -15.52
CA SER A 851 -19.02 40.37 -15.59
C SER A 851 -18.94 38.87 -15.31
N TRP A 852 -18.02 38.21 -15.96
CA TRP A 852 -17.67 36.82 -15.74
C TRP A 852 -16.19 36.73 -15.42
N TYR A 853 -15.84 35.85 -14.49
CA TYR A 853 -14.48 35.69 -14.03
C TYR A 853 -14.13 34.20 -13.92
N ASN A 854 -12.91 33.84 -14.35
CA ASN A 854 -12.28 32.58 -14.07
C ASN A 854 -11.17 32.83 -13.05
N ASN A 855 -11.27 32.19 -11.93
CA ASN A 855 -10.38 32.36 -10.78
C ASN A 855 -9.49 31.14 -10.65
N LYS A 856 -8.26 31.35 -10.23
CA LYS A 856 -7.30 30.28 -9.95
C LYS A 856 -6.53 30.60 -8.69
N VAL A 857 -6.31 29.57 -7.83
CA VAL A 857 -5.40 29.62 -6.67
C VAL A 857 -4.39 28.51 -6.80
N THR A 858 -3.11 28.85 -6.67
CA THR A 858 -1.98 27.92 -6.74
C THR A 858 -1.04 28.09 -5.58
N SER A 859 -0.61 26.96 -5.00
CA SER A 859 0.45 26.88 -4.00
C SER A 859 1.20 25.55 -4.18
N ASN A 860 2.17 25.24 -3.32
CA ASN A 860 2.78 23.92 -3.30
C ASN A 860 1.82 22.80 -2.87
N ARG A 861 0.67 23.15 -2.29
CA ARG A 861 -0.39 22.26 -1.83
C ARG A 861 -1.57 22.21 -2.79
N ASN A 862 -1.97 23.35 -3.35
CA ASN A 862 -3.22 23.51 -4.09
C ASN A 862 -2.99 24.02 -5.52
N ASP A 863 -3.80 23.55 -6.45
CA ASP A 863 -3.94 24.07 -7.82
C ASP A 863 -5.41 23.92 -8.22
N GLU A 864 -6.15 25.00 -8.10
CA GLU A 864 -7.61 25.01 -8.16
C GLU A 864 -8.11 26.13 -9.06
N ASP A 865 -9.10 25.82 -9.89
CA ASP A 865 -9.83 26.76 -10.74
C ASP A 865 -11.31 26.79 -10.33
N TYR A 866 -11.92 27.99 -10.26
CA TYR A 866 -13.34 28.17 -9.94
C TYR A 866 -13.87 29.43 -10.62
N ASP A 867 -15.19 29.50 -10.83
CA ASP A 867 -15.84 30.59 -11.54
C ASP A 867 -16.55 31.57 -10.61
N SER A 868 -16.65 32.83 -11.05
CA SER A 868 -17.53 33.79 -10.42
C SER A 868 -18.17 34.71 -11.49
N GLU A 869 -19.34 35.25 -11.18
CA GLU A 869 -20.02 36.18 -12.04
C GLU A 869 -20.66 37.33 -11.23
N GLY A 870 -20.75 38.49 -11.83
CA GLY A 870 -21.20 39.66 -11.08
C GLY A 870 -21.92 40.69 -11.89
N PHE A 871 -22.66 41.52 -11.18
CA PHE A 871 -23.35 42.69 -11.71
C PHE A 871 -22.94 43.92 -10.94
N ALA A 872 -22.63 45.03 -11.63
CA ALA A 872 -22.39 46.32 -10.99
C ALA A 872 -23.17 47.43 -11.68
N ALA A 873 -23.62 48.37 -10.89
CA ALA A 873 -24.30 49.59 -11.39
C ALA A 873 -23.83 50.83 -10.63
N SER A 874 -23.74 51.97 -11.32
CA SER A 874 -23.23 53.21 -10.76
C SER A 874 -24.11 54.41 -11.13
N VAL A 875 -24.18 55.34 -10.17
CA VAL A 875 -24.64 56.70 -10.42
C VAL A 875 -23.59 57.68 -9.91
N GLU A 876 -23.15 58.58 -10.78
CA GLU A 876 -22.20 59.65 -10.50
C GLU A 876 -22.81 60.99 -10.84
N VAL A 877 -22.64 61.96 -10.00
CA VAL A 877 -23.09 63.36 -10.21
C VAL A 877 -21.95 64.33 -9.93
N GLY A 878 -21.93 65.40 -10.62
CA GLY A 878 -20.95 66.46 -10.37
C GLY A 878 -21.35 67.77 -11.00
N HIS A 879 -20.61 68.82 -10.64
CA HIS A 879 -20.83 70.15 -11.22
C HIS A 879 -19.53 70.89 -11.42
N ALA A 880 -19.28 71.40 -12.58
CA ALA A 880 -18.03 72.10 -12.96
C ALA A 880 -18.18 73.60 -13.01
N TRP A 881 -17.44 74.27 -12.17
CA TRP A 881 -17.33 75.78 -12.23
C TRP A 881 -16.03 76.21 -12.82
N VAL A 882 -16.04 77.35 -13.43
CA VAL A 882 -14.83 78.01 -13.97
C VAL A 882 -14.47 79.20 -13.06
N ILE A 883 -13.22 79.26 -12.62
CA ILE A 883 -12.62 80.33 -11.91
C ILE A 883 -11.65 81.04 -12.87
N GLN A 884 -12.03 82.30 -13.33
CA GLN A 884 -11.17 83.10 -14.23
C GLN A 884 -10.11 83.89 -13.46
N SER A 885 -8.88 83.84 -13.93
CA SER A 885 -7.76 84.64 -13.45
C SER A 885 -7.51 85.77 -14.46
N GLU A 886 -6.94 86.96 -14.03
CA GLU A 886 -6.68 88.17 -14.79
C GLU A 886 -5.80 87.93 -16.05
N ASN A 887 -5.15 86.82 -16.23
CA ASN A 887 -4.23 86.47 -17.30
C ASN A 887 -4.81 85.45 -18.31
N GLU A 888 -6.11 85.31 -18.48
CA GLU A 888 -6.78 84.35 -19.37
C GLU A 888 -6.52 82.91 -19.01
N ARG A 889 -5.87 82.59 -17.87
CA ARG A 889 -5.68 81.25 -17.31
C ARG A 889 -6.96 80.92 -16.56
N THR A 890 -7.52 79.74 -16.85
CA THR A 890 -8.79 79.28 -16.31
C THR A 890 -8.59 78.00 -15.53
N TRP A 891 -9.08 77.98 -14.29
CA TRP A 891 -9.19 76.78 -13.45
C TRP A 891 -10.63 76.30 -13.50
N LYS A 892 -10.82 75.00 -13.69
CA LYS A 892 -12.09 74.30 -13.55
C LYS A 892 -12.07 73.50 -12.26
N ILE A 893 -13.00 73.72 -11.39
CA ILE A 893 -13.20 72.98 -10.12
C ILE A 893 -14.47 72.20 -10.26
N GLU A 894 -14.42 70.92 -10.01
CA GLU A 894 -15.48 69.96 -10.20
C GLU A 894 -15.63 69.06 -8.98
N PRO A 895 -16.51 69.35 -8.03
CA PRO A 895 -16.94 68.35 -7.01
C PRO A 895 -17.72 67.24 -7.70
N GLN A 896 -17.48 66.02 -7.20
CA GLN A 896 -18.00 64.78 -7.74
C GLN A 896 -18.49 63.89 -6.59
N ALA A 897 -19.60 63.18 -6.79
CA ALA A 897 -20.10 62.17 -5.88
C ALA A 897 -20.56 60.97 -6.70
N GLN A 898 -20.15 59.79 -6.30
CA GLN A 898 -20.49 58.54 -6.96
C GLN A 898 -20.88 57.48 -5.94
N VAL A 899 -21.88 56.66 -6.29
CA VAL A 899 -22.24 55.46 -5.58
C VAL A 899 -22.27 54.32 -6.59
N ILE A 900 -21.62 53.21 -6.25
CA ILE A 900 -21.59 51.99 -7.04
C ILE A 900 -22.13 50.88 -6.16
N TYR A 901 -23.11 50.12 -6.66
CA TYR A 901 -23.54 48.83 -6.12
C TYR A 901 -22.87 47.74 -6.91
N SER A 902 -22.30 46.76 -6.26
CA SER A 902 -21.67 45.58 -6.88
C SER A 902 -22.19 44.32 -6.18
N TYR A 903 -22.58 43.35 -6.97
CA TYR A 903 -22.95 42.02 -6.54
C TYR A 903 -22.02 41.03 -7.23
N LEU A 904 -21.40 40.13 -6.48
CA LEU A 904 -20.52 39.07 -7.00
C LEU A 904 -20.96 37.72 -6.45
N ASP A 905 -21.38 36.84 -7.33
CA ASP A 905 -21.67 35.46 -7.03
C ASP A 905 -20.46 34.61 -7.36
N GLN A 906 -19.84 34.06 -6.36
CA GLN A 906 -18.70 33.14 -6.48
C GLN A 906 -19.15 31.75 -6.16
N GLU A 907 -18.77 30.77 -6.99
CA GLU A 907 -19.04 29.38 -6.75
C GLU A 907 -18.41 28.91 -5.43
N ASN A 908 -19.23 28.28 -4.57
CA ASN A 908 -18.72 27.60 -3.39
C ASN A 908 -17.99 26.34 -3.83
N HIS A 909 -16.76 26.20 -3.45
CA HIS A 909 -15.92 25.10 -3.90
C HIS A 909 -15.15 24.47 -2.74
N THR A 910 -14.52 23.35 -3.01
CA THR A 910 -13.70 22.62 -2.03
C THR A 910 -12.36 22.34 -2.67
N ASP A 911 -11.31 22.76 -2.00
CA ASP A 911 -9.96 22.55 -2.50
C ASP A 911 -9.55 21.05 -2.47
N ARG A 912 -8.36 20.77 -2.99
CA ARG A 912 -7.84 19.41 -3.11
C ARG A 912 -7.72 18.69 -1.78
N ASP A 913 -7.49 19.40 -0.68
CA ASP A 913 -7.30 18.81 0.66
C ASP A 913 -8.58 18.87 1.51
N GLY A 914 -9.70 19.27 0.91
CA GLY A 914 -11.02 19.24 1.53
C GLY A 914 -11.41 20.52 2.27
N VAL A 915 -10.67 21.63 2.12
CA VAL A 915 -11.04 22.94 2.64
C VAL A 915 -12.14 23.51 1.76
N ARG A 916 -13.31 23.74 2.35
CA ARG A 916 -14.45 24.37 1.67
C ARG A 916 -14.34 25.89 1.76
N VAL A 917 -14.31 26.55 0.60
CA VAL A 917 -14.28 28.01 0.49
C VAL A 917 -15.68 28.51 0.15
N THR A 918 -16.21 29.40 0.97
CA THR A 918 -17.54 29.99 0.80
C THR A 918 -17.51 31.48 1.01
N THR A 919 -18.28 32.22 0.22
CA THR A 919 -18.49 33.66 0.44
C THR A 919 -19.58 33.87 1.49
N LEU A 920 -19.35 34.81 2.41
CA LEU A 920 -20.31 35.16 3.46
C LEU A 920 -21.24 36.31 3.02
N ASP A 921 -20.75 37.19 2.15
CA ASP A 921 -21.48 38.33 1.65
C ASP A 921 -21.17 38.55 0.16
N ASN A 922 -22.20 38.76 -0.66
CA ASN A 922 -22.06 38.92 -2.10
C ASN A 922 -22.26 40.37 -2.53
N ASP A 923 -22.80 41.21 -1.65
CA ASP A 923 -23.17 42.59 -1.94
C ASP A 923 -22.13 43.59 -1.44
N SER A 924 -21.83 44.62 -2.22
CA SER A 924 -20.95 45.71 -1.81
C SER A 924 -21.43 47.05 -2.34
N VAL A 925 -21.28 48.08 -1.51
CA VAL A 925 -21.57 49.46 -1.90
C VAL A 925 -20.30 50.31 -1.77
N PHE A 926 -19.89 50.91 -2.87
CA PHE A 926 -18.75 51.82 -2.91
C PHE A 926 -19.23 53.26 -3.07
N GLY A 927 -18.74 54.12 -2.22
CA GLY A 927 -18.97 55.56 -2.28
C GLY A 927 -17.72 56.34 -2.64
N ARG A 928 -17.83 57.40 -3.39
CA ARG A 928 -16.74 58.35 -3.66
C ARG A 928 -17.24 59.79 -3.56
N LEU A 929 -16.57 60.58 -2.77
CA LEU A 929 -16.71 62.05 -2.78
C LEU A 929 -15.38 62.67 -3.13
N GLY A 930 -15.36 63.51 -4.13
CA GLY A 930 -14.10 64.08 -4.61
C GLY A 930 -14.22 65.49 -5.16
N VAL A 931 -13.08 66.13 -5.26
CA VAL A 931 -12.95 67.42 -5.92
C VAL A 931 -11.80 67.33 -6.94
N LYS A 932 -12.11 67.63 -8.19
CA LYS A 932 -11.13 67.72 -9.29
C LYS A 932 -10.86 69.19 -9.63
N ALA A 933 -9.60 69.59 -9.62
CA ALA A 933 -9.16 70.88 -10.11
C ALA A 933 -8.33 70.68 -11.38
N SER A 934 -8.79 71.23 -12.48
CA SER A 934 -8.11 71.18 -13.80
C SER A 934 -7.78 72.55 -14.34
N TYR A 935 -6.59 72.66 -14.92
CA TYR A 935 -6.15 73.90 -15.60
C TYR A 935 -6.45 73.76 -17.07
N PHE A 936 -7.10 74.77 -17.67
CA PHE A 936 -7.38 74.81 -19.10
C PHE A 936 -7.33 76.21 -19.70
N GLN A 937 -7.07 76.28 -20.96
CA GLN A 937 -7.10 77.55 -21.73
C GLN A 937 -8.32 77.60 -22.64
N GLN A 938 -9.18 78.53 -22.40
CA GLN A 938 -10.43 78.67 -23.14
C GLN A 938 -10.26 79.04 -24.63
N LYS A 939 -9.14 79.65 -24.98
CA LYS A 939 -8.80 80.05 -26.37
C LYS A 939 -7.99 78.95 -27.12
N ASP A 940 -7.36 78.05 -26.43
CA ASP A 940 -6.60 76.96 -27.02
C ASP A 940 -7.02 75.61 -26.41
N VAL A 941 -8.11 75.09 -26.94
CA VAL A 941 -8.66 73.80 -26.55
C VAL A 941 -7.76 72.60 -26.88
N LYS A 942 -6.66 72.85 -27.68
CA LYS A 942 -5.66 71.84 -28.00
C LYS A 942 -4.52 71.76 -26.96
N ALA A 943 -4.49 72.67 -25.99
CA ALA A 943 -3.49 72.69 -24.94
C ALA A 943 -3.67 71.55 -23.99
N TRP A 944 -2.51 71.00 -23.49
CA TRP A 944 -2.50 70.04 -22.46
C TRP A 944 -3.06 70.58 -21.14
N GLN A 945 -4.02 69.87 -20.57
CA GLN A 945 -4.73 70.21 -19.35
C GLN A 945 -4.36 69.37 -18.19
N PRO A 946 -3.41 69.79 -17.35
CA PRO A 946 -3.12 69.04 -16.11
C PRO A 946 -4.28 69.19 -15.13
N TYR A 947 -4.45 68.19 -14.31
CA TYR A 947 -5.43 68.19 -13.21
C TYR A 947 -4.94 67.42 -11.99
N VAL A 948 -5.52 67.77 -10.84
CA VAL A 948 -5.39 67.06 -9.58
C VAL A 948 -6.79 66.82 -9.06
N ALA A 949 -6.99 65.60 -8.53
CA ALA A 949 -8.20 65.26 -7.83
C ALA A 949 -7.88 64.64 -6.45
N VAL A 950 -8.66 65.02 -5.47
CA VAL A 950 -8.62 64.43 -4.13
C VAL A 950 -9.99 63.80 -3.90
N ASN A 951 -9.98 62.54 -3.55
CA ASN A 951 -11.18 61.75 -3.29
C ASN A 951 -11.14 61.17 -1.89
N TRP A 952 -12.29 61.09 -1.28
CA TRP A 952 -12.60 60.24 -0.16
C TRP A 952 -13.40 59.06 -0.69
N LEU A 953 -12.91 57.86 -0.43
CA LEU A 953 -13.53 56.59 -0.83
C LEU A 953 -14.13 55.95 0.42
N LYS A 954 -15.37 55.46 0.32
CA LYS A 954 -16.08 54.78 1.40
C LYS A 954 -16.51 53.38 0.92
N GLY A 955 -16.38 52.40 1.79
CA GLY A 955 -16.71 51.02 1.50
C GLY A 955 -15.51 50.25 0.88
N ALA A 956 -15.19 49.18 1.48
CA ALA A 956 -14.04 48.36 1.07
C ALA A 956 -14.44 47.00 0.53
N GLY A 957 -15.73 46.70 0.55
CA GLY A 957 -16.13 45.29 0.51
C GLY A 957 -15.74 44.63 1.85
N GLN A 958 -16.65 44.66 2.76
CA GLN A 958 -16.57 43.76 3.93
C GLN A 958 -16.89 42.36 3.45
N ASN A 959 -16.01 41.79 2.68
CA ASN A 959 -16.29 40.54 2.03
C ASN A 959 -15.39 39.48 2.70
N ASP A 960 -15.88 39.00 3.79
CA ASP A 960 -15.26 37.89 4.52
C ASP A 960 -15.50 36.61 3.74
N LEU A 961 -14.51 35.73 3.78
CA LEU A 961 -14.62 34.35 3.30
C LEU A 961 -14.68 33.43 4.50
N ALA A 962 -15.43 32.32 4.37
CA ALA A 962 -15.32 31.22 5.31
C ALA A 962 -14.54 30.08 4.67
N LEU A 963 -13.49 29.65 5.35
CA LEU A 963 -12.73 28.45 5.01
C LEU A 963 -13.15 27.35 5.99
N ASN A 964 -13.90 26.37 5.51
CA ASN A 964 -14.76 25.51 6.32
C ASN A 964 -15.78 26.35 7.13
N ASP A 965 -15.65 26.37 8.45
CA ASP A 965 -16.51 27.16 9.33
C ASP A 965 -15.77 28.36 9.94
N GLU A 966 -14.50 28.54 9.61
CA GLU A 966 -13.69 29.68 10.10
C GLU A 966 -13.82 30.86 9.16
N THR A 967 -14.25 32.00 9.74
CA THR A 967 -14.39 33.24 9.00
C THR A 967 -13.06 33.99 9.00
N VAL A 968 -12.56 34.31 7.82
CA VAL A 968 -11.39 35.18 7.65
C VAL A 968 -11.83 36.52 7.10
N SER A 969 -11.55 37.55 7.88
CA SER A 969 -11.89 38.93 7.56
C SER A 969 -10.83 39.56 6.66
N ASN A 970 -11.30 40.36 5.73
CA ASN A 970 -10.46 41.25 4.95
C ASN A 970 -10.19 42.54 5.69
N ASP A 971 -8.95 42.88 5.94
CA ASP A 971 -8.54 44.07 6.70
C ASP A 971 -8.49 45.37 5.88
N THR A 972 -9.06 45.36 4.65
CA THR A 972 -9.15 46.57 3.81
C THR A 972 -9.96 47.67 4.50
N PRO A 973 -9.41 48.88 4.72
CA PRO A 973 -10.12 49.94 5.42
C PRO A 973 -11.33 50.44 4.63
N GLU A 974 -12.43 50.64 5.34
CA GLU A 974 -13.64 51.24 4.72
C GLU A 974 -13.45 52.68 4.25
N ASP A 975 -12.67 53.44 4.99
CA ASP A 975 -12.42 54.86 4.71
C ASP A 975 -11.00 55.05 4.15
N ARG A 976 -10.92 55.54 2.91
CA ARG A 976 -9.63 55.73 2.22
C ARG A 976 -9.52 57.07 1.58
N GLY A 977 -8.34 57.67 1.63
CA GLY A 977 -7.97 58.83 0.86
C GLY A 977 -7.36 58.44 -0.49
N GLN A 978 -7.67 59.19 -1.54
CA GLN A 978 -7.06 59.03 -2.83
C GLN A 978 -6.61 60.36 -3.42
N LEU A 979 -5.38 60.41 -3.93
CA LEU A 979 -4.85 61.53 -4.74
C LEU A 979 -4.66 61.07 -6.17
N GLU A 980 -5.16 61.86 -7.10
CA GLU A 980 -4.94 61.65 -8.53
C GLU A 980 -4.23 62.82 -9.15
N LEU A 981 -3.25 62.53 -9.96
CA LEU A 981 -2.54 63.51 -10.83
C LEU A 981 -2.69 63.06 -12.28
N GLY A 982 -3.18 63.95 -13.13
CA GLY A 982 -3.39 63.58 -14.51
C GLY A 982 -3.18 64.76 -15.47
N VAL A 983 -3.10 64.40 -16.75
CA VAL A 983 -3.03 65.36 -17.84
C VAL A 983 -3.82 64.85 -19.03
N THR A 984 -4.61 65.73 -19.60
CA THR A 984 -5.42 65.43 -20.80
C THR A 984 -4.98 66.33 -21.93
N GLY A 985 -4.87 65.87 -23.14
CA GLY A 985 -4.45 66.64 -24.33
C GLY A 985 -5.02 66.08 -25.62
N ASN A 986 -5.15 66.93 -26.62
CA ASN A 986 -5.63 66.52 -27.96
C ASN A 986 -4.45 66.15 -28.84
N LEU A 987 -4.42 64.87 -29.32
CA LEU A 987 -3.44 64.44 -30.33
C LEU A 987 -3.72 65.02 -31.73
N ASN A 988 -4.98 65.20 -32.01
CA ASN A 988 -5.51 65.81 -33.24
C ASN A 988 -6.92 66.44 -32.96
N GLU A 989 -7.64 66.87 -34.01
CA GLU A 989 -8.95 67.45 -33.85
C GLU A 989 -10.04 66.53 -33.31
N THR A 990 -9.87 65.26 -33.52
CA THR A 990 -10.85 64.21 -33.09
C THR A 990 -10.38 63.29 -31.98
N THR A 991 -9.10 63.27 -31.67
CA THR A 991 -8.52 62.29 -30.73
C THR A 991 -7.92 62.98 -29.51
N THR A 992 -8.41 62.61 -28.35
CA THR A 992 -7.91 63.03 -27.03
C THR A 992 -7.23 61.87 -26.31
N ILE A 993 -6.11 62.15 -25.68
CA ILE A 993 -5.43 61.21 -24.77
C ILE A 993 -5.42 61.79 -23.36
N SER A 994 -5.63 60.91 -22.38
CA SER A 994 -5.46 61.25 -20.97
C SER A 994 -4.57 60.26 -20.25
N LEU A 995 -3.64 60.76 -19.45
CA LEU A 995 -2.75 59.97 -18.60
C LEU A 995 -3.03 60.35 -17.14
N ARG A 996 -3.13 59.37 -16.26
CA ARG A 996 -3.35 59.58 -14.85
C ARG A 996 -2.53 58.60 -14.00
N ALA A 997 -1.97 59.10 -12.90
CA ALA A 997 -1.47 58.33 -11.81
C ALA A 997 -2.31 58.58 -10.56
N SER A 998 -2.51 57.55 -9.72
CA SER A 998 -3.26 57.65 -8.47
C SER A 998 -2.52 56.92 -7.35
N GLY A 999 -2.66 57.46 -6.14
CA GLY A 999 -2.27 56.78 -4.89
C GLY A 999 -3.44 56.81 -3.91
N GLU A 1000 -3.64 55.66 -3.25
CA GLU A 1000 -4.65 55.50 -2.19
C GLU A 1000 -3.94 55.14 -0.89
N TRP A 1001 -4.51 55.57 0.25
CA TRP A 1001 -4.04 55.23 1.59
C TRP A 1001 -5.21 55.11 2.56
N GLY A 1002 -5.07 54.29 3.58
CA GLY A 1002 -6.07 54.06 4.62
C GLY A 1002 -5.43 53.65 5.93
N GLU A 1003 -6.24 53.16 6.85
CA GLU A 1003 -5.79 52.48 8.09
C GLU A 1003 -5.12 51.16 7.78
N ASN A 1004 -4.54 50.50 8.77
CA ASN A 1004 -3.91 49.16 8.67
C ASN A 1004 -2.83 49.07 7.57
N SER A 1005 -2.00 50.14 7.45
CA SER A 1005 -0.91 50.19 6.45
C SER A 1005 -1.37 50.03 4.97
N TYR A 1006 -2.66 50.13 4.71
CA TYR A 1006 -3.20 50.02 3.34
C TYR A 1006 -2.64 51.06 2.39
N ALA A 1007 -2.10 50.60 1.28
CA ALA A 1007 -1.62 51.41 0.18
C ALA A 1007 -2.04 50.84 -1.20
N ALA A 1008 -2.42 51.72 -2.12
CA ALA A 1008 -2.63 51.28 -3.48
C ALA A 1008 -2.14 52.35 -4.47
N TYR A 1009 -1.61 51.90 -5.57
CA TYR A 1009 -1.08 52.76 -6.63
C TYR A 1009 -1.70 52.37 -7.96
N GLY A 1010 -2.00 53.36 -8.79
CA GLY A 1010 -2.64 53.11 -10.07
C GLY A 1010 -2.15 53.98 -11.22
N GLY A 1011 -2.23 53.43 -12.38
CA GLY A 1011 -2.00 54.15 -13.65
C GLY A 1011 -3.14 53.94 -14.62
N HIS A 1012 -3.47 54.95 -15.39
CA HIS A 1012 -4.59 54.94 -16.33
C HIS A 1012 -4.23 55.72 -17.60
N ILE A 1013 -4.47 55.08 -18.75
CA ILE A 1013 -4.31 55.69 -20.08
C ILE A 1013 -5.65 55.60 -20.79
N LEU A 1014 -6.21 56.70 -21.17
CA LEU A 1014 -7.47 56.81 -21.89
C LEU A 1014 -7.25 57.41 -23.27
N LEU A 1015 -7.82 56.79 -24.27
CA LEU A 1015 -7.92 57.34 -25.64
C LEU A 1015 -9.40 57.54 -25.96
N ASN A 1016 -9.76 58.78 -26.35
CA ASN A 1016 -11.08 59.11 -26.86
C ASN A 1016 -10.98 59.54 -28.35
N HIS A 1017 -11.84 59.00 -29.17
CA HIS A 1017 -11.95 59.34 -30.56
C HIS A 1017 -13.38 59.74 -30.91
N ARG A 1018 -13.55 61.05 -31.39
CA ARG A 1018 -14.81 61.57 -31.77
C ARG A 1018 -15.02 61.37 -33.26
N TRP A 1019 -16.23 61.04 -33.65
CA TRP A 1019 -16.63 60.83 -35.06
C TRP A 1019 -18.07 61.21 -35.30
#